data_82b95515903af0dbf90e84af130d1dea
#
_entry.id   82b95515903af0dbf90e84af130d1dea
#
_cell.length_a   1.000
_cell.length_b   1.000
_cell.length_c   1.000
_cell.angle_alpha   90.00
_cell.angle_beta   90.00
_cell.angle_gamma   90.00
#
_symmetry.space_group_name_H-M   'P 1'
#
loop_
_entity.id
_entity.type
_entity.pdbx_description
1 polymer ?
#
loop_
_entity_poly.entity_id
_entity_poly.type
_entity_poly.pdbx_seq_one_letter_code
_entity_poly.pdbx_strand_id
1 'polypeptide(L)'
;IRDRSPSRGLGDVYKRQSMASIPEIFGSMVFDDVSMKERLPKQTYKALKKTIELGEALDINVANIVANAMKDWAVEKGATHYTHWFQPMTGITAEKHDSFINPTDDGRAIMEFSGKELIKGEPDASSFPSGGLRATFEARGYTAWDPTSYAFVKDDTLCIPTAFCSYTGEALDKKTPLLRSMDRISTEALRILRLFGDEETTRVLTTVGAEQEYFLIDKKLYEKRKDLIYTGRTLFGARAPKGQELEDHYFGTIKPRVSEYMKDLDQELWKLGVFAKTKHNEVAPGQHELAPIFTTTNLATDHNQLTMEIMRKVARRHGMVCLLHEKPFAGVNGSGKHNNWSLSTNTGKNLLDPGKTPKDNAQFLLILMAVIKAVDEYQDLLRLSVASAGNDHRLGANEAPPAIISMFLGDELTEILDSIENNSEYANKGSVRMEMGTVVLPNIKKDTTDRNRTSPFAFTGNKFEFRMLGSALNIACPNIMLNTIVAEAFCEFADELENAEDIRTAVMNLIKREYKEHKRIIFNGNNYSDEWVEEARKRGLLNLRTMPEAMRYYIADKNIGLFMKNSIFTEPEVHSRYEIQLENYTKVLNIEALTMLDMAKKDILPGVSAYVKELTETANAKKALCADIPCDAEIDLVKKLSSLTVCFSKKIAALEQALLGTKEVEGVQELADYYKDHVFAAMQELRAVADEMEINTSSKYWPYPSYGQLLFGVYD
;
A
#
# COMPACT_ATOMS: atom_id res chain seq x y z
N ILE A 1 -71.65 -16.29 4.43
CA ILE A 1 -71.34 -15.53 3.21
C ILE A 1 -69.83 -15.41 3.13
N ARG A 2 -69.31 -16.03 2.10
CA ARG A 2 -67.88 -16.10 1.75
C ARG A 2 -67.42 -14.74 1.22
N ASP A 3 -66.27 -14.27 1.69
CA ASP A 3 -65.46 -13.33 0.94
C ASP A 3 -64.08 -13.95 0.66
N ARG A 4 -63.82 -14.22 -0.60
CA ARG A 4 -62.54 -14.68 -1.13
C ARG A 4 -61.85 -13.45 -1.68
N SER A 5 -60.85 -12.95 -0.97
CA SER A 5 -59.85 -12.05 -1.56
C SER A 5 -58.75 -12.89 -2.21
N PRO A 6 -58.40 -12.66 -3.49
CA PRO A 6 -57.27 -13.33 -4.10
C PRO A 6 -55.98 -12.72 -3.57
N SER A 7 -55.17 -13.57 -2.94
CA SER A 7 -53.78 -13.24 -2.68
C SER A 7 -53.03 -13.03 -4.01
N ARG A 8 -52.71 -11.80 -4.32
CA ARG A 8 -51.71 -11.49 -5.36
C ARG A 8 -50.37 -11.98 -4.82
N GLY A 9 -49.95 -13.13 -5.28
CA GLY A 9 -48.59 -13.55 -5.21
C GLY A 9 -47.75 -12.59 -6.02
N LEU A 10 -47.02 -11.73 -5.35
CA LEU A 10 -45.85 -11.05 -5.92
C LEU A 10 -44.78 -12.14 -6.11
N GLY A 11 -44.83 -12.79 -7.24
CA GLY A 11 -43.69 -13.47 -7.80
C GLY A 11 -42.75 -12.41 -8.28
N ASP A 12 -41.84 -11.99 -7.43
CA ASP A 12 -40.62 -11.34 -7.86
C ASP A 12 -39.85 -12.34 -8.70
N VAL A 13 -40.15 -12.34 -9.99
CA VAL A 13 -39.30 -12.91 -11.00
C VAL A 13 -38.04 -12.01 -10.97
N TYR A 14 -37.10 -12.37 -10.12
CA TYR A 14 -35.68 -12.01 -10.34
C TYR A 14 -35.38 -12.54 -11.75
N LYS A 15 -35.46 -11.66 -12.73
CA LYS A 15 -34.76 -11.85 -13.98
C LYS A 15 -33.30 -12.00 -13.56
N ARG A 16 -32.82 -13.26 -13.51
CA ARG A 16 -31.40 -13.53 -13.69
C ARG A 16 -31.08 -12.93 -15.06
N GLN A 17 -30.68 -11.66 -15.09
CA GLN A 17 -29.84 -11.20 -16.17
C GLN A 17 -28.71 -12.22 -16.22
N SER A 18 -28.56 -12.90 -17.34
CA SER A 18 -27.39 -13.74 -17.59
C SER A 18 -26.19 -12.86 -17.30
N MET A 19 -25.51 -13.13 -16.18
CA MET A 19 -24.29 -12.40 -15.85
C MET A 19 -23.38 -12.62 -17.05
N ALA A 20 -22.95 -11.52 -17.71
CA ALA A 20 -21.94 -11.59 -18.72
C ALA A 20 -20.74 -12.36 -18.14
N SER A 21 -20.13 -13.21 -18.92
CA SER A 21 -18.98 -14.01 -18.47
C SER A 21 -17.81 -13.07 -18.12
N ILE A 22 -16.94 -13.50 -17.21
CA ILE A 22 -15.77 -12.69 -16.81
C ILE A 22 -14.98 -12.18 -18.04
N PRO A 23 -14.68 -13.01 -19.05
CA PRO A 23 -14.02 -12.53 -20.27
C PRO A 23 -14.77 -11.43 -21.04
N GLU A 24 -16.10 -11.40 -20.96
CA GLU A 24 -16.91 -10.38 -21.64
C GLU A 24 -16.91 -9.02 -20.89
N ILE A 25 -16.80 -9.04 -19.57
CA ILE A 25 -16.79 -7.81 -18.77
C ILE A 25 -15.39 -7.27 -18.52
N PHE A 26 -14.35 -8.13 -18.61
CA PHE A 26 -12.98 -7.72 -18.32
C PHE A 26 -12.50 -6.65 -19.30
N GLY A 27 -12.00 -5.53 -18.74
CA GLY A 27 -11.52 -4.38 -19.52
C GLY A 27 -12.62 -3.62 -20.26
N SER A 28 -13.91 -3.94 -20.04
CA SER A 28 -15.02 -3.31 -20.78
C SER A 28 -15.09 -1.78 -20.61
N MET A 29 -14.46 -1.24 -19.56
CA MET A 29 -14.35 0.18 -19.26
C MET A 29 -12.91 0.70 -19.42
N VAL A 30 -12.07 0.02 -20.20
CA VAL A 30 -10.67 0.40 -20.44
C VAL A 30 -10.45 0.60 -21.93
N PHE A 31 -9.78 1.70 -22.29
CA PHE A 31 -9.33 1.94 -23.66
C PHE A 31 -7.99 1.21 -23.89
N ASP A 32 -8.08 -0.11 -23.93
CA ASP A 32 -6.96 -1.04 -24.01
C ASP A 32 -6.48 -1.26 -25.46
N ASP A 33 -5.51 -2.16 -25.62
CA ASP A 33 -4.92 -2.50 -26.92
C ASP A 33 -5.95 -3.05 -27.92
N VAL A 34 -6.98 -3.76 -27.43
CA VAL A 34 -8.08 -4.27 -28.26
C VAL A 34 -8.93 -3.11 -28.77
N SER A 35 -9.36 -2.24 -27.89
CA SER A 35 -10.13 -1.03 -28.21
C SER A 35 -9.36 -0.11 -29.15
N MET A 36 -8.05 0.06 -28.92
CA MET A 36 -7.19 0.85 -29.80
C MET A 36 -7.10 0.26 -31.22
N LYS A 37 -6.92 -1.06 -31.36
CA LYS A 37 -6.86 -1.73 -32.67
C LYS A 37 -8.16 -1.62 -33.46
N GLU A 38 -9.29 -1.68 -32.77
CA GLU A 38 -10.61 -1.61 -33.40
C GLU A 38 -10.97 -0.20 -33.87
N ARG A 39 -10.50 0.84 -33.16
CA ARG A 39 -10.95 2.22 -33.36
C ARG A 39 -9.94 3.13 -34.03
N LEU A 40 -8.66 2.78 -34.02
CA LEU A 40 -7.62 3.59 -34.64
C LEU A 40 -7.28 3.12 -36.03
N PRO A 41 -7.02 4.05 -36.97
CA PRO A 41 -6.41 3.71 -38.26
C PRO A 41 -5.09 2.93 -38.02
N LYS A 42 -4.82 1.93 -38.86
CA LYS A 42 -3.66 1.03 -38.70
C LYS A 42 -2.32 1.76 -38.53
N GLN A 43 -2.13 2.88 -39.22
CA GLN A 43 -0.90 3.69 -39.10
C GLN A 43 -0.81 4.41 -37.78
N THR A 44 -1.92 5.03 -37.31
CA THR A 44 -2.03 5.70 -36.03
C THR A 44 -1.78 4.73 -34.87
N TYR A 45 -2.39 3.53 -34.90
CA TYR A 45 -2.15 2.49 -33.92
C TYR A 45 -0.66 2.08 -33.88
N LYS A 46 -0.01 1.88 -35.03
CA LYS A 46 1.42 1.55 -35.10
C LYS A 46 2.30 2.68 -34.52
N ALA A 47 1.99 3.94 -34.80
CA ALA A 47 2.73 5.08 -34.28
C ALA A 47 2.58 5.16 -32.75
N LEU A 48 1.35 5.01 -32.22
CA LEU A 48 1.08 4.96 -30.78
C LEU A 48 1.83 3.81 -30.10
N LYS A 49 1.87 2.61 -30.71
CA LYS A 49 2.62 1.47 -30.18
C LYS A 49 4.11 1.75 -30.09
N LYS A 50 4.70 2.44 -31.06
CA LYS A 50 6.11 2.86 -30.99
C LYS A 50 6.36 3.83 -29.84
N THR A 51 5.45 4.78 -29.60
CA THR A 51 5.53 5.66 -28.43
C THR A 51 5.51 4.85 -27.13
N ILE A 52 4.60 3.89 -26.99
CA ILE A 52 4.45 3.04 -25.79
C ILE A 52 5.69 2.13 -25.59
N GLU A 53 6.19 1.51 -26.65
CA GLU A 53 7.22 0.47 -26.57
C GLU A 53 8.65 1.03 -26.63
N LEU A 54 8.86 2.11 -27.41
CA LEU A 54 10.19 2.65 -27.69
C LEU A 54 10.42 4.05 -27.10
N GLY A 55 9.38 4.70 -26.55
CA GLY A 55 9.48 6.06 -26.02
C GLY A 55 9.58 7.14 -27.13
N GLU A 56 9.23 6.83 -28.39
CA GLU A 56 9.20 7.82 -29.46
C GLU A 56 8.16 8.92 -29.15
N ALA A 57 8.50 10.18 -29.43
CA ALA A 57 7.58 11.30 -29.24
C ALA A 57 6.32 11.16 -30.10
N LEU A 58 5.16 11.41 -29.52
CA LEU A 58 3.89 11.33 -30.23
C LEU A 58 3.65 12.60 -31.07
N ASP A 59 3.43 12.42 -32.38
CA ASP A 59 3.03 13.52 -33.26
C ASP A 59 1.64 14.04 -32.90
N ILE A 60 1.45 15.37 -32.95
CA ILE A 60 0.17 16.01 -32.57
C ILE A 60 -1.01 15.57 -33.44
N ASN A 61 -0.78 15.24 -34.72
CA ASN A 61 -1.84 14.76 -35.58
C ASN A 61 -2.26 13.33 -35.22
N VAL A 62 -1.29 12.50 -34.81
CA VAL A 62 -1.56 11.17 -34.25
C VAL A 62 -2.35 11.32 -32.95
N ALA A 63 -1.94 12.24 -32.06
CA ALA A 63 -2.64 12.51 -30.82
C ALA A 63 -4.09 12.98 -31.03
N ASN A 64 -4.36 13.82 -32.03
CA ASN A 64 -5.72 14.26 -32.36
C ASN A 64 -6.62 13.07 -32.77
N ILE A 65 -6.11 12.15 -33.55
CA ILE A 65 -6.87 10.96 -33.97
C ILE A 65 -7.14 10.05 -32.76
N VAL A 66 -6.12 9.85 -31.90
CA VAL A 66 -6.27 9.07 -30.67
C VAL A 66 -7.28 9.70 -29.72
N ALA A 67 -7.18 11.01 -29.50
CA ALA A 67 -8.08 11.75 -28.62
C ALA A 67 -9.54 11.63 -29.07
N ASN A 68 -9.81 11.83 -30.37
CA ASN A 68 -11.17 11.71 -30.89
C ASN A 68 -11.72 10.27 -30.75
N ALA A 69 -10.91 9.26 -31.10
CA ALA A 69 -11.32 7.85 -30.95
C ALA A 69 -11.56 7.47 -29.48
N MET A 70 -10.74 7.98 -28.57
CA MET A 70 -10.87 7.77 -27.12
C MET A 70 -12.15 8.45 -26.58
N LYS A 71 -12.43 9.67 -27.02
CA LYS A 71 -13.67 10.40 -26.65
C LYS A 71 -14.91 9.65 -27.17
N ASP A 72 -14.93 9.26 -28.46
CA ASP A 72 -16.08 8.56 -29.02
C ASP A 72 -16.35 7.24 -28.27
N TRP A 73 -15.29 6.48 -27.97
CA TRP A 73 -15.38 5.28 -27.14
C TRP A 73 -15.90 5.60 -25.73
N ALA A 74 -15.41 6.65 -25.09
CA ALA A 74 -15.80 7.00 -23.74
C ALA A 74 -17.29 7.45 -23.67
N VAL A 75 -17.75 8.22 -24.68
CA VAL A 75 -19.14 8.64 -24.81
C VAL A 75 -20.07 7.43 -25.00
N GLU A 76 -19.68 6.43 -25.79
CA GLU A 76 -20.42 5.17 -25.92
C GLU A 76 -20.50 4.39 -24.58
N LYS A 77 -19.51 4.57 -23.68
CA LYS A 77 -19.53 4.03 -22.33
C LYS A 77 -20.28 4.90 -21.31
N GLY A 78 -20.85 6.02 -21.75
CA GLY A 78 -21.65 6.93 -20.93
C GLY A 78 -20.88 8.11 -20.33
N ALA A 79 -19.62 8.31 -20.71
CA ALA A 79 -18.87 9.46 -20.23
C ALA A 79 -19.36 10.79 -20.84
N THR A 80 -19.43 11.81 -20.00
CA THR A 80 -19.76 13.20 -20.38
C THR A 80 -18.59 14.14 -20.11
N HIS A 81 -17.64 13.69 -19.28
CA HIS A 81 -16.48 14.44 -18.85
C HIS A 81 -15.20 13.62 -19.07
N TYR A 82 -14.08 14.32 -19.03
CA TYR A 82 -12.75 13.72 -18.94
C TYR A 82 -11.96 14.37 -17.79
N THR A 83 -10.94 13.66 -17.32
CA THR A 83 -10.00 14.18 -16.34
C THR A 83 -8.60 13.64 -16.60
N HIS A 84 -7.59 14.49 -16.38
CA HIS A 84 -6.23 14.01 -16.18
C HIS A 84 -6.14 13.42 -14.78
N TRP A 85 -5.97 12.10 -14.73
CA TRP A 85 -5.92 11.33 -13.49
C TRP A 85 -4.45 11.11 -13.10
N PHE A 86 -4.02 11.66 -11.96
CA PHE A 86 -2.62 11.65 -11.55
C PHE A 86 -2.44 11.42 -10.06
N GLN A 87 -1.22 11.13 -9.62
CA GLN A 87 -0.87 10.75 -8.26
C GLN A 87 0.08 11.79 -7.65
N PRO A 88 -0.44 12.92 -7.12
CA PRO A 88 0.37 13.93 -6.47
C PRO A 88 0.97 13.42 -5.16
N MET A 89 1.78 14.23 -4.50
CA MET A 89 2.41 13.90 -3.22
C MET A 89 1.43 13.89 -2.02
N THR A 90 0.12 13.92 -2.27
CA THR A 90 -0.93 13.85 -1.23
C THR A 90 -1.24 12.44 -0.75
N GLY A 91 -0.78 11.40 -1.48
CA GLY A 91 -1.10 9.99 -1.19
C GLY A 91 -2.42 9.49 -1.78
N ILE A 92 -3.24 10.37 -2.38
CA ILE A 92 -4.47 10.05 -3.11
C ILE A 92 -4.33 10.44 -4.59
N THR A 93 -5.26 10.00 -5.43
CA THR A 93 -5.35 10.44 -6.82
C THR A 93 -6.03 11.80 -6.92
N ALA A 94 -5.61 12.60 -7.90
CA ALA A 94 -6.17 13.90 -8.18
C ALA A 94 -6.93 13.88 -9.51
N GLU A 95 -8.03 14.59 -9.56
CA GLU A 95 -8.94 14.67 -10.70
C GLU A 95 -9.48 16.12 -10.82
N LYS A 96 -9.53 16.63 -12.05
CA LYS A 96 -10.25 17.87 -12.40
C LYS A 96 -11.09 17.55 -13.61
N HIS A 97 -12.41 17.46 -13.41
CA HIS A 97 -13.33 17.02 -14.45
C HIS A 97 -13.70 18.19 -15.36
N ASP A 98 -13.37 18.08 -16.63
CA ASP A 98 -13.78 18.99 -17.69
C ASP A 98 -14.78 18.27 -18.60
N SER A 99 -15.86 18.97 -18.99
CA SER A 99 -16.84 18.39 -19.93
C SER A 99 -16.29 18.39 -21.35
N PHE A 100 -16.70 17.41 -22.15
CA PHE A 100 -16.43 17.41 -23.61
C PHE A 100 -17.20 18.51 -24.36
N ILE A 101 -18.05 19.30 -23.69
CA ILE A 101 -18.92 20.28 -24.33
C ILE A 101 -18.13 21.49 -24.85
N ASN A 102 -18.32 21.80 -26.13
CA ASN A 102 -17.85 23.02 -26.75
C ASN A 102 -19.01 23.75 -27.43
N PRO A 103 -19.07 25.10 -27.41
CA PRO A 103 -20.09 25.87 -28.10
C PRO A 103 -19.83 25.88 -29.61
N THR A 104 -20.91 25.87 -30.38
CA THR A 104 -20.87 26.17 -31.81
C THR A 104 -21.28 27.61 -32.09
N ASP A 105 -20.90 28.13 -33.24
CA ASP A 105 -21.22 29.54 -33.65
C ASP A 105 -22.72 29.82 -33.71
N ASP A 106 -23.56 28.81 -33.91
CA ASP A 106 -25.02 28.92 -33.92
C ASP A 106 -25.69 28.81 -32.53
N GLY A 107 -24.87 28.77 -31.46
CA GLY A 107 -25.35 28.69 -30.07
C GLY A 107 -25.75 27.28 -29.62
N ARG A 108 -25.39 26.24 -30.36
CA ARG A 108 -25.53 24.83 -29.96
C ARG A 108 -24.28 24.33 -29.29
N ALA A 109 -24.29 23.07 -28.86
CA ALA A 109 -23.17 22.40 -28.25
C ALA A 109 -22.73 21.18 -29.08
N ILE A 110 -21.44 20.95 -29.15
CA ILE A 110 -20.83 19.74 -29.67
C ILE A 110 -19.96 19.09 -28.58
N MET A 111 -19.59 17.84 -28.77
CA MET A 111 -18.63 17.15 -27.90
C MET A 111 -17.29 17.04 -28.65
N GLU A 112 -16.28 17.70 -28.11
CA GLU A 112 -14.92 17.70 -28.65
C GLU A 112 -13.89 17.27 -27.62
N PHE A 113 -12.80 16.68 -28.09
CA PHE A 113 -11.62 16.39 -27.30
C PHE A 113 -10.42 16.35 -28.24
N SER A 114 -9.51 17.28 -28.05
CA SER A 114 -8.34 17.44 -28.94
C SER A 114 -7.10 16.68 -28.46
N GLY A 115 -6.18 16.43 -29.36
CA GLY A 115 -4.87 15.88 -29.00
C GLY A 115 -4.07 16.76 -28.02
N LYS A 116 -4.28 18.09 -28.07
CA LYS A 116 -3.68 18.99 -27.10
C LYS A 116 -4.21 18.75 -25.69
N GLU A 117 -5.52 18.58 -25.55
CA GLU A 117 -6.18 18.27 -24.27
C GLU A 117 -5.84 16.86 -23.77
N LEU A 118 -5.62 15.90 -24.69
CA LEU A 118 -5.13 14.57 -24.33
C LEU A 118 -3.71 14.62 -23.77
N ILE A 119 -2.79 15.28 -24.50
CA ILE A 119 -1.35 15.23 -24.16
C ILE A 119 -1.05 16.04 -22.91
N LYS A 120 -1.69 17.20 -22.70
CA LYS A 120 -1.31 18.19 -21.69
C LYS A 120 -2.52 18.81 -21.02
N GLY A 121 -2.48 18.87 -19.70
CA GLY A 121 -3.36 19.70 -18.88
C GLY A 121 -2.58 20.76 -18.11
N GLU A 122 -3.31 21.77 -17.63
CA GLU A 122 -2.76 22.89 -16.84
C GLU A 122 -3.55 23.03 -15.53
N PRO A 123 -3.45 22.07 -14.58
CA PRO A 123 -4.16 22.20 -13.30
C PRO A 123 -3.55 23.31 -12.44
N ASP A 124 -4.37 23.85 -11.52
CA ASP A 124 -3.87 24.72 -10.46
C ASP A 124 -3.04 23.90 -9.47
N ALA A 125 -1.73 24.18 -9.42
CA ALA A 125 -0.79 23.52 -8.52
C ALA A 125 -0.66 24.20 -7.15
N SER A 126 -1.36 25.32 -6.90
CA SER A 126 -1.18 26.11 -5.69
C SER A 126 -1.51 25.37 -4.38
N SER A 127 -2.44 24.41 -4.45
CA SER A 127 -2.89 23.62 -3.29
C SER A 127 -2.16 22.28 -3.13
N PHE A 128 -1.30 21.87 -4.08
CA PHE A 128 -0.56 20.62 -3.97
C PHE A 128 0.75 20.81 -3.20
N PRO A 129 1.15 19.81 -2.38
CA PRO A 129 2.44 19.86 -1.69
C PRO A 129 3.60 19.99 -2.68
N SER A 130 4.49 20.93 -2.44
CA SER A 130 5.64 21.19 -3.31
C SER A 130 6.99 21.19 -2.58
N GLY A 131 7.01 21.19 -1.23
CA GLY A 131 8.25 21.18 -0.44
C GLY A 131 9.28 22.21 -0.91
N GLY A 132 8.85 23.44 -1.16
CA GLY A 132 9.72 24.52 -1.61
C GLY A 132 10.05 24.54 -3.12
N LEU A 133 9.70 23.50 -3.90
CA LEU A 133 9.97 23.48 -5.35
C LEU A 133 9.19 24.52 -6.16
N ARG A 134 8.13 25.06 -5.60
CA ARG A 134 7.27 26.02 -6.24
C ARG A 134 7.28 27.34 -5.46
N ALA A 135 7.46 28.46 -6.15
CA ALA A 135 7.27 29.75 -5.53
C ALA A 135 5.80 29.96 -5.13
N THR A 136 5.55 30.67 -4.04
CA THR A 136 4.20 30.85 -3.49
C THR A 136 3.22 31.48 -4.48
N PHE A 137 3.69 32.33 -5.39
CA PHE A 137 2.87 32.98 -6.41
C PHE A 137 2.65 32.14 -7.68
N GLU A 138 3.35 31.02 -7.85
CA GLU A 138 3.17 30.13 -8.99
C GLU A 138 1.95 29.23 -8.75
N ALA A 139 0.90 29.42 -9.55
CA ALA A 139 -0.30 28.59 -9.46
C ALA A 139 -0.34 27.46 -10.51
N ARG A 140 0.39 27.62 -11.63
CA ARG A 140 0.30 26.69 -12.76
C ARG A 140 1.20 25.47 -12.55
N GLY A 141 0.65 24.28 -12.78
CA GLY A 141 1.38 23.04 -13.00
C GLY A 141 0.99 22.44 -14.35
N TYR A 142 1.65 21.35 -14.71
CA TYR A 142 1.38 20.63 -15.94
C TYR A 142 1.14 19.15 -15.67
N THR A 143 0.11 18.59 -16.33
CA THR A 143 -0.04 17.14 -16.47
C THR A 143 0.37 16.71 -17.87
N ALA A 144 1.00 15.55 -17.99
CA ALA A 144 1.41 14.98 -19.26
C ALA A 144 0.87 13.55 -19.38
N TRP A 145 0.20 13.25 -20.49
CA TRP A 145 -0.34 11.92 -20.74
C TRP A 145 0.73 10.83 -20.67
N ASP A 146 0.43 9.77 -19.95
CA ASP A 146 1.22 8.54 -19.91
C ASP A 146 0.56 7.47 -20.79
N PRO A 147 1.03 7.25 -22.04
CA PRO A 147 0.46 6.26 -22.93
C PRO A 147 0.79 4.80 -22.54
N THR A 148 1.67 4.59 -21.55
CA THR A 148 2.01 3.25 -21.05
C THR A 148 1.02 2.72 -20.01
N SER A 149 0.06 3.58 -19.57
CA SER A 149 -1.07 3.21 -18.74
C SER A 149 -2.38 3.52 -19.48
N TYR A 150 -3.32 2.59 -19.45
CA TYR A 150 -4.55 2.71 -20.21
C TYR A 150 -5.51 3.73 -19.61
N ALA A 151 -6.13 4.55 -20.46
CA ALA A 151 -7.28 5.37 -20.06
C ALA A 151 -8.51 4.48 -19.78
N PHE A 152 -9.36 4.90 -18.85
CA PHE A 152 -10.53 4.13 -18.43
C PHE A 152 -11.71 5.04 -18.12
N VAL A 153 -12.92 4.49 -18.20
CA VAL A 153 -14.14 5.19 -17.78
C VAL A 153 -14.54 4.73 -16.39
N LYS A 154 -14.63 5.69 -15.49
CA LYS A 154 -15.08 5.50 -14.11
C LYS A 154 -16.23 6.48 -13.84
N ASP A 155 -17.34 5.98 -13.33
CA ASP A 155 -18.58 6.73 -13.22
C ASP A 155 -19.00 7.27 -14.61
N ASP A 156 -19.09 8.57 -14.81
CA ASP A 156 -19.41 9.23 -16.08
C ASP A 156 -18.21 10.00 -16.69
N THR A 157 -17.00 9.62 -16.31
CA THR A 157 -15.77 10.35 -16.63
C THR A 157 -14.71 9.47 -17.26
N LEU A 158 -14.14 9.94 -18.37
CA LEU A 158 -12.90 9.39 -18.95
C LEU A 158 -11.71 9.82 -18.11
N CYS A 159 -11.08 8.88 -17.43
CA CYS A 159 -9.87 9.09 -16.65
C CYS A 159 -8.63 8.77 -17.50
N ILE A 160 -7.73 9.75 -17.65
CA ILE A 160 -6.52 9.66 -18.47
C ILE A 160 -5.32 9.67 -17.53
N PRO A 161 -4.57 8.55 -17.39
CA PRO A 161 -3.37 8.52 -16.54
C PRO A 161 -2.32 9.51 -17.02
N THR A 162 -1.83 10.36 -16.10
CA THR A 162 -0.86 11.41 -16.40
C THR A 162 0.22 11.52 -15.34
N ALA A 163 1.39 12.04 -15.74
CA ALA A 163 2.40 12.59 -14.87
C ALA A 163 1.99 14.03 -14.47
N PHE A 164 2.59 14.56 -13.39
CA PHE A 164 2.33 15.91 -12.90
C PHE A 164 3.64 16.58 -12.47
N CYS A 165 3.87 17.81 -12.97
CA CYS A 165 5.06 18.59 -12.63
C CYS A 165 4.73 20.06 -12.33
N SER A 166 5.69 20.75 -11.71
CA SER A 166 5.64 22.19 -11.48
C SER A 166 5.70 22.99 -12.80
N TYR A 167 5.52 24.29 -12.70
CA TYR A 167 5.70 25.20 -13.83
C TYR A 167 7.12 25.13 -14.41
N THR A 168 8.12 24.89 -13.59
CA THR A 168 9.55 24.79 -13.94
C THR A 168 9.98 23.38 -14.35
N GLY A 169 9.09 22.39 -14.24
CA GLY A 169 9.27 21.03 -14.77
C GLY A 169 9.70 19.98 -13.73
N GLU A 170 9.87 20.34 -12.46
CA GLU A 170 10.17 19.37 -11.41
C GLU A 170 8.97 18.46 -11.16
N ALA A 171 9.24 17.17 -10.95
CA ALA A 171 8.22 16.19 -10.66
C ALA A 171 7.56 16.43 -9.29
N LEU A 172 6.26 16.69 -9.28
CA LEU A 172 5.43 16.86 -8.08
C LEU A 172 4.50 15.64 -7.85
N ASP A 173 4.81 14.53 -8.51
CA ASP A 173 4.04 13.29 -8.47
C ASP A 173 4.90 12.07 -8.10
N LYS A 174 4.25 10.92 -8.10
CA LYS A 174 4.90 9.62 -7.88
C LYS A 174 5.15 8.86 -9.17
N LYS A 175 4.42 9.18 -10.25
CA LYS A 175 4.51 8.47 -11.53
C LYS A 175 5.80 8.81 -12.28
N THR A 176 6.18 10.08 -12.36
CA THR A 176 7.40 10.50 -13.08
C THR A 176 8.66 9.79 -12.59
N PRO A 177 8.99 9.79 -11.28
CA PRO A 177 10.17 9.05 -10.82
C PRO A 177 10.01 7.54 -10.94
N LEU A 178 8.80 6.99 -10.89
CA LEU A 178 8.57 5.56 -11.14
C LEU A 178 8.95 5.19 -12.58
N LEU A 179 8.50 5.95 -13.57
CA LEU A 179 8.84 5.74 -14.98
C LEU A 179 10.35 5.88 -15.21
N ARG A 180 10.99 6.94 -14.64
CA ARG A 180 12.44 7.11 -14.69
C ARG A 180 13.19 5.89 -14.14
N SER A 181 12.74 5.33 -13.01
CA SER A 181 13.36 4.15 -12.40
C SER A 181 13.17 2.88 -13.24
N MET A 182 12.01 2.72 -13.89
CA MET A 182 11.75 1.60 -14.79
C MET A 182 12.61 1.66 -16.05
N ASP A 183 12.81 2.84 -16.62
CA ASP A 183 13.69 3.02 -17.77
C ASP A 183 15.16 2.79 -17.39
N ARG A 184 15.59 3.27 -16.22
CA ARG A 184 16.96 3.07 -15.75
C ARG A 184 17.28 1.60 -15.52
N ILE A 185 16.44 0.87 -14.78
CA ILE A 185 16.68 -0.56 -14.56
C ILE A 185 16.62 -1.36 -15.86
N SER A 186 15.76 -1.00 -16.81
CA SER A 186 15.74 -1.62 -18.14
C SER A 186 17.06 -1.45 -18.87
N THR A 187 17.61 -0.24 -18.87
CA THR A 187 18.89 0.07 -19.51
C THR A 187 20.03 -0.78 -18.93
N GLU A 188 20.16 -0.82 -17.62
CA GLU A 188 21.26 -1.56 -16.97
C GLU A 188 21.07 -3.08 -17.03
N ALA A 189 19.84 -3.57 -16.93
CA ALA A 189 19.54 -5.00 -17.11
C ALA A 189 19.88 -5.48 -18.52
N LEU A 190 19.63 -4.66 -19.55
CA LEU A 190 20.01 -5.00 -20.91
C LEU A 190 21.52 -5.15 -21.07
N ARG A 191 22.34 -4.33 -20.43
CA ARG A 191 23.80 -4.49 -20.41
C ARG A 191 24.17 -5.85 -19.85
N ILE A 192 23.60 -6.25 -18.71
CA ILE A 192 23.82 -7.59 -18.14
C ILE A 192 23.39 -8.69 -19.12
N LEU A 193 22.21 -8.59 -19.76
CA LEU A 193 21.74 -9.62 -20.69
C LEU A 193 22.65 -9.77 -21.92
N ARG A 194 23.22 -8.68 -22.43
CA ARG A 194 24.19 -8.71 -23.53
C ARG A 194 25.44 -9.51 -23.20
N LEU A 195 25.91 -9.49 -21.95
CA LEU A 195 27.04 -10.32 -21.49
C LEU A 195 26.78 -11.82 -21.62
N PHE A 196 25.51 -12.23 -21.57
CA PHE A 196 25.07 -13.63 -21.76
C PHE A 196 24.58 -13.93 -23.20
N GLY A 197 24.78 -13.00 -24.14
CA GLY A 197 24.46 -13.20 -25.56
C GLY A 197 22.99 -13.04 -25.92
N ASP A 198 22.17 -12.42 -25.07
CA ASP A 198 20.76 -12.11 -25.39
C ASP A 198 20.69 -10.86 -26.27
N GLU A 199 20.58 -11.04 -27.58
CA GLU A 199 20.44 -9.97 -28.59
C GLU A 199 18.97 -9.64 -28.94
N GLU A 200 18.03 -10.50 -28.55
CA GLU A 200 16.60 -10.37 -28.91
C GLU A 200 15.85 -9.44 -27.96
N THR A 201 16.22 -9.44 -26.69
CA THR A 201 15.57 -8.59 -25.69
C THR A 201 15.87 -7.12 -25.95
N THR A 202 14.85 -6.31 -26.16
CA THR A 202 14.97 -4.85 -26.38
C THR A 202 14.54 -4.03 -25.19
N ARG A 203 13.81 -4.61 -24.23
CA ARG A 203 13.37 -3.95 -22.99
C ARG A 203 13.22 -4.95 -21.85
N VAL A 204 13.63 -4.56 -20.67
CA VAL A 204 13.34 -5.27 -19.43
C VAL A 204 12.28 -4.47 -18.67
N LEU A 205 11.26 -5.17 -18.18
CA LEU A 205 10.14 -4.60 -17.47
C LEU A 205 10.16 -5.09 -16.01
N THR A 206 9.99 -4.18 -15.09
CA THR A 206 9.66 -4.56 -13.72
C THR A 206 8.17 -4.89 -13.63
N THR A 207 7.83 -5.94 -12.91
CA THR A 207 6.45 -6.40 -12.72
C THR A 207 6.12 -6.45 -11.24
N VAL A 208 4.87 -6.11 -10.89
CA VAL A 208 4.40 -6.09 -9.51
C VAL A 208 2.99 -6.65 -9.40
N GLY A 209 2.78 -7.46 -8.35
CA GLY A 209 1.47 -7.83 -7.84
C GLY A 209 1.37 -7.39 -6.38
N ALA A 210 0.51 -6.44 -6.07
CA ALA A 210 0.32 -5.93 -4.72
C ALA A 210 -0.88 -6.59 -4.05
N GLU A 211 -0.64 -7.37 -3.00
CA GLU A 211 -1.67 -8.01 -2.17
C GLU A 211 -2.23 -6.98 -1.20
N GLN A 212 -3.53 -6.67 -1.29
CA GLN A 212 -4.16 -5.60 -0.52
C GLN A 212 -4.94 -6.14 0.65
N GLU A 213 -4.42 -5.97 1.87
CA GLU A 213 -5.18 -6.24 3.09
C GLU A 213 -6.03 -5.03 3.49
N TYR A 214 -7.17 -5.28 4.15
CA TYR A 214 -8.11 -4.24 4.57
C TYR A 214 -9.07 -4.76 5.64
N PHE A 215 -9.68 -3.84 6.41
CA PHE A 215 -10.77 -4.16 7.34
C PHE A 215 -12.12 -3.72 6.79
N LEU A 216 -13.16 -4.51 7.09
CA LEU A 216 -14.56 -4.13 6.88
C LEU A 216 -15.27 -4.01 8.23
N ILE A 217 -15.91 -2.87 8.44
CA ILE A 217 -16.74 -2.61 9.62
C ILE A 217 -18.13 -2.15 9.23
N ASP A 218 -19.11 -2.33 10.09
CA ASP A 218 -20.47 -1.84 9.85
C ASP A 218 -20.49 -0.30 9.82
N LYS A 219 -21.14 0.26 8.81
CA LYS A 219 -21.21 1.72 8.60
C LYS A 219 -21.86 2.46 9.77
N LYS A 220 -22.89 1.87 10.41
CA LYS A 220 -23.58 2.51 11.55
C LYS A 220 -22.70 2.60 12.79
N LEU A 221 -21.73 1.67 12.94
CA LEU A 221 -20.76 1.71 14.03
C LEU A 221 -19.64 2.72 13.71
N TYR A 222 -19.17 2.75 12.47
CA TYR A 222 -18.19 3.72 11.99
C TYR A 222 -18.66 5.17 12.19
N GLU A 223 -19.91 5.48 11.85
CA GLU A 223 -20.49 6.84 11.96
C GLU A 223 -20.54 7.35 13.41
N LYS A 224 -20.39 6.48 14.41
CA LYS A 224 -20.33 6.83 15.82
C LYS A 224 -18.91 7.08 16.35
N ARG A 225 -17.88 6.94 15.50
CA ARG A 225 -16.47 7.01 15.89
C ARG A 225 -15.75 8.14 15.15
N LYS A 226 -15.57 9.28 15.82
CA LYS A 226 -14.85 10.43 15.25
C LYS A 226 -13.42 10.09 14.84
N ASP A 227 -12.73 9.27 15.61
CA ASP A 227 -11.36 8.83 15.32
C ASP A 227 -11.29 8.02 14.02
N LEU A 228 -12.19 7.08 13.78
CA LEU A 228 -12.25 6.34 12.52
C LEU A 228 -12.55 7.25 11.32
N ILE A 229 -13.43 8.26 11.52
CA ILE A 229 -13.81 9.21 10.47
C ILE A 229 -12.63 10.12 10.08
N TYR A 230 -11.92 10.68 11.06
CA TYR A 230 -10.88 11.68 10.81
C TYR A 230 -9.50 11.07 10.57
N THR A 231 -9.19 9.92 11.20
CA THR A 231 -7.83 9.34 11.20
C THR A 231 -7.74 7.95 10.58
N GLY A 232 -8.87 7.28 10.36
CA GLY A 232 -8.92 5.91 9.84
C GLY A 232 -8.53 4.83 10.86
N ARG A 233 -8.19 5.20 12.10
CA ARG A 233 -7.86 4.28 13.21
C ARG A 233 -8.55 4.64 14.50
N THR A 234 -8.68 3.68 15.41
CA THR A 234 -9.18 3.91 16.76
C THR A 234 -8.09 4.54 17.62
N LEU A 235 -8.37 5.70 18.21
CA LEU A 235 -7.47 6.40 19.14
C LEU A 235 -7.68 5.93 20.57
N PHE A 236 -8.88 5.44 20.90
CA PHE A 236 -9.28 4.80 22.15
C PHE A 236 -9.92 3.45 21.85
N GLY A 237 -9.84 2.51 22.78
CA GLY A 237 -10.54 1.24 22.69
C GLY A 237 -9.85 0.17 23.52
N ALA A 238 -10.56 -0.30 24.56
CA ALA A 238 -10.15 -1.44 25.36
C ALA A 238 -10.20 -2.73 24.54
N ARG A 239 -9.33 -3.67 24.88
CA ARG A 239 -9.27 -4.97 24.21
C ARG A 239 -10.61 -5.72 24.37
N ALA A 240 -11.11 -6.28 23.26
CA ALA A 240 -12.28 -7.13 23.32
C ALA A 240 -12.00 -8.45 24.05
N PRO A 241 -13.02 -9.07 24.68
CA PRO A 241 -12.88 -10.39 25.31
C PRO A 241 -12.42 -11.49 24.35
N LYS A 242 -12.75 -11.37 23.08
CA LYS A 242 -12.27 -12.22 21.99
C LYS A 242 -11.61 -11.35 20.94
N GLY A 243 -10.41 -11.74 20.50
CA GLY A 243 -9.67 -11.16 19.37
C GLY A 243 -9.49 -12.22 18.27
N GLN A 244 -8.24 -12.59 18.02
CA GLN A 244 -7.83 -13.54 16.98
C GLN A 244 -7.30 -14.88 17.53
N GLU A 245 -7.48 -15.15 18.82
CA GLU A 245 -6.81 -16.23 19.57
C GLU A 245 -7.15 -17.64 19.06
N LEU A 246 -8.29 -17.82 18.40
CA LEU A 246 -8.73 -19.13 17.88
C LEU A 246 -8.44 -19.29 16.40
N GLU A 247 -7.92 -18.25 15.72
CA GLU A 247 -7.67 -18.24 14.27
C GLU A 247 -8.89 -18.62 13.41
N ASP A 248 -10.07 -18.58 14.00
CA ASP A 248 -11.34 -19.01 13.42
C ASP A 248 -11.89 -18.05 12.36
N HIS A 249 -11.30 -16.86 12.23
CA HIS A 249 -11.60 -15.96 11.12
C HIS A 249 -10.79 -16.33 9.87
N TYR A 250 -9.48 -16.53 9.99
CA TYR A 250 -8.62 -16.91 8.86
C TYR A 250 -9.04 -18.22 8.20
N PHE A 251 -9.29 -19.25 9.01
CA PHE A 251 -9.73 -20.56 8.54
C PHE A 251 -11.26 -20.69 8.40
N GLY A 252 -12.01 -19.63 8.68
CA GLY A 252 -13.46 -19.58 8.59
C GLY A 252 -13.98 -19.32 7.18
N THR A 253 -15.28 -19.52 7.00
CA THR A 253 -15.97 -19.14 5.77
C THR A 253 -16.13 -17.61 5.69
N ILE A 254 -16.13 -17.08 4.48
CA ILE A 254 -16.46 -15.66 4.24
C ILE A 254 -17.95 -15.47 4.55
N LYS A 255 -18.27 -14.53 5.42
CA LYS A 255 -19.65 -14.19 5.79
C LYS A 255 -20.46 -13.76 4.56
N PRO A 256 -21.76 -14.09 4.45
CA PRO A 256 -22.59 -13.78 3.28
C PRO A 256 -22.53 -12.34 2.83
N ARG A 257 -22.71 -11.37 3.72
CA ARG A 257 -22.65 -9.93 3.42
C ARG A 257 -21.27 -9.50 2.87
N VAL A 258 -20.20 -10.04 3.42
CA VAL A 258 -18.83 -9.80 2.94
C VAL A 258 -18.61 -10.46 1.57
N SER A 259 -19.16 -11.67 1.37
CA SER A 259 -19.07 -12.38 0.09
C SER A 259 -19.77 -11.60 -1.04
N GLU A 260 -20.94 -11.01 -0.78
CA GLU A 260 -21.63 -10.14 -1.75
C GLU A 260 -20.81 -8.89 -2.09
N TYR A 261 -20.24 -8.24 -1.07
CA TYR A 261 -19.33 -7.12 -1.27
C TYR A 261 -18.13 -7.51 -2.14
N MET A 262 -17.46 -8.63 -1.82
CA MET A 262 -16.30 -9.10 -2.57
C MET A 262 -16.65 -9.45 -4.01
N LYS A 263 -17.85 -9.99 -4.25
CA LYS A 263 -18.36 -10.29 -5.59
C LYS A 263 -18.56 -9.02 -6.42
N ASP A 264 -19.19 -8.02 -5.85
CA ASP A 264 -19.41 -6.74 -6.54
C ASP A 264 -18.09 -6.00 -6.76
N LEU A 265 -17.17 -6.07 -5.79
CA LEU A 265 -15.83 -5.53 -5.92
C LEU A 265 -15.05 -6.15 -7.09
N ASP A 266 -15.07 -7.49 -7.19
CA ASP A 266 -14.42 -8.20 -8.31
C ASP A 266 -14.96 -7.71 -9.66
N GLN A 267 -16.29 -7.56 -9.80
CA GLN A 267 -16.91 -7.13 -11.05
C GLN A 267 -16.51 -5.70 -11.43
N GLU A 268 -16.51 -4.77 -10.48
CA GLU A 268 -16.08 -3.39 -10.74
C GLU A 268 -14.60 -3.34 -11.13
N LEU A 269 -13.74 -4.11 -10.46
CA LEU A 269 -12.32 -4.17 -10.77
C LEU A 269 -12.04 -4.83 -12.13
N TRP A 270 -12.75 -5.92 -12.47
CA TRP A 270 -12.59 -6.56 -13.78
C TRP A 270 -13.01 -5.64 -14.93
N LYS A 271 -14.10 -4.88 -14.80
CA LYS A 271 -14.49 -3.86 -15.79
C LYS A 271 -13.37 -2.86 -16.05
N LEU A 272 -12.62 -2.50 -15.02
CA LEU A 272 -11.49 -1.56 -15.05
C LEU A 272 -10.14 -2.24 -15.38
N GLY A 273 -10.15 -3.50 -15.83
CA GLY A 273 -8.96 -4.20 -16.28
C GLY A 273 -8.03 -4.70 -15.16
N VAL A 274 -8.45 -4.61 -13.91
CA VAL A 274 -7.68 -5.14 -12.76
C VAL A 274 -7.92 -6.65 -12.67
N PHE A 275 -6.85 -7.44 -12.74
CA PHE A 275 -6.90 -8.89 -12.59
C PHE A 275 -7.08 -9.35 -11.14
N ALA A 276 -8.11 -8.87 -10.46
CA ALA A 276 -8.46 -9.34 -9.12
C ALA A 276 -8.74 -10.85 -9.16
N LYS A 277 -7.94 -11.65 -8.45
CA LYS A 277 -7.96 -13.11 -8.56
C LYS A 277 -8.27 -13.80 -7.25
N THR A 278 -7.60 -13.42 -6.18
CA THR A 278 -7.69 -14.10 -4.88
C THR A 278 -8.34 -13.18 -3.85
N LYS A 279 -9.23 -13.73 -3.06
CA LYS A 279 -9.89 -13.08 -1.93
C LYS A 279 -10.09 -14.08 -0.80
N HIS A 280 -9.78 -13.67 0.42
CA HIS A 280 -9.97 -14.50 1.61
C HIS A 280 -10.06 -13.66 2.88
N ASN A 281 -10.36 -14.32 3.99
CA ASN A 281 -10.26 -13.72 5.31
C ASN A 281 -8.80 -13.68 5.77
N GLU A 282 -8.43 -12.60 6.46
CA GLU A 282 -7.16 -12.47 7.18
C GLU A 282 -7.29 -12.84 8.66
N VAL A 283 -6.19 -12.79 9.42
CA VAL A 283 -6.11 -13.31 10.79
C VAL A 283 -6.98 -12.50 11.76
N ALA A 284 -6.96 -11.17 11.67
CA ALA A 284 -7.77 -10.34 12.56
C ALA A 284 -9.26 -10.39 12.19
N PRO A 285 -10.18 -10.41 13.19
CA PRO A 285 -11.60 -10.34 12.91
C PRO A 285 -11.98 -9.13 12.07
N GLY A 286 -12.76 -9.34 11.01
CA GLY A 286 -13.15 -8.29 10.06
C GLY A 286 -12.07 -7.88 9.07
N GLN A 287 -10.91 -8.55 9.07
CA GLN A 287 -9.82 -8.32 8.12
C GLN A 287 -9.91 -9.28 6.93
N HIS A 288 -9.60 -8.77 5.76
CA HIS A 288 -9.67 -9.50 4.49
C HIS A 288 -8.51 -9.08 3.58
N GLU A 289 -8.26 -9.90 2.55
CA GLU A 289 -7.25 -9.62 1.53
C GLU A 289 -7.83 -9.78 0.11
N LEU A 290 -7.30 -8.97 -0.80
CA LEU A 290 -7.46 -9.10 -2.24
C LEU A 290 -6.09 -9.13 -2.90
N ALA A 291 -5.81 -10.17 -3.69
CA ALA A 291 -4.57 -10.31 -4.43
C ALA A 291 -4.83 -10.33 -5.95
N PRO A 292 -4.29 -9.38 -6.72
CA PRO A 292 -4.35 -9.37 -8.17
C PRO A 292 -3.24 -10.23 -8.79
N ILE A 293 -3.41 -10.62 -10.06
CA ILE A 293 -2.30 -11.07 -10.88
C ILE A 293 -1.38 -9.86 -11.16
N PHE A 294 -0.07 -10.11 -11.18
CA PHE A 294 0.93 -9.07 -11.46
C PHE A 294 0.80 -8.48 -12.87
N THR A 295 1.23 -7.24 -13.02
CA THR A 295 1.41 -6.55 -14.30
C THR A 295 2.66 -5.65 -14.24
N THR A 296 2.91 -4.86 -15.27
CA THR A 296 4.03 -3.89 -15.26
C THR A 296 3.88 -2.93 -14.08
N THR A 297 4.98 -2.55 -13.47
CA THR A 297 4.96 -1.78 -12.20
C THR A 297 4.19 -0.47 -12.30
N ASN A 298 4.27 0.24 -13.44
CA ASN A 298 3.50 1.45 -13.66
C ASN A 298 1.99 1.18 -13.65
N LEU A 299 1.53 0.21 -14.43
CA LEU A 299 0.11 -0.17 -14.49
C LEU A 299 -0.38 -0.76 -13.15
N ALA A 300 0.45 -1.58 -12.48
CA ALA A 300 0.14 -2.13 -11.15
C ALA A 300 -0.06 -1.02 -10.11
N THR A 301 0.73 0.06 -10.20
CA THR A 301 0.60 1.22 -9.31
C THR A 301 -0.72 1.95 -9.52
N ASP A 302 -1.09 2.22 -10.77
CA ASP A 302 -2.37 2.83 -11.09
C ASP A 302 -3.54 1.93 -10.67
N HIS A 303 -3.46 0.63 -10.97
CA HIS A 303 -4.46 -0.36 -10.56
C HIS A 303 -4.63 -0.45 -9.05
N ASN A 304 -3.54 -0.36 -8.27
CA ASN A 304 -3.63 -0.39 -6.81
C ASN A 304 -4.33 0.86 -6.24
N GLN A 305 -4.04 2.05 -6.76
CA GLN A 305 -4.76 3.28 -6.38
C GLN A 305 -6.25 3.16 -6.70
N LEU A 306 -6.57 2.70 -7.90
CA LEU A 306 -7.95 2.48 -8.33
C LEU A 306 -8.65 1.42 -7.45
N THR A 307 -7.97 0.32 -7.15
CA THR A 307 -8.48 -0.74 -6.25
C THR A 307 -8.85 -0.17 -4.88
N MET A 308 -7.99 0.63 -4.26
CA MET A 308 -8.26 1.24 -2.96
C MET A 308 -9.47 2.18 -2.98
N GLU A 309 -9.68 2.90 -4.08
CA GLU A 309 -10.85 3.76 -4.26
C GLU A 309 -12.13 2.93 -4.39
N ILE A 310 -12.12 1.94 -5.28
CA ILE A 310 -13.28 1.09 -5.55
C ILE A 310 -13.67 0.26 -4.32
N MET A 311 -12.71 -0.27 -3.55
CA MET A 311 -12.97 -0.93 -2.27
C MET A 311 -13.82 -0.08 -1.34
N ARG A 312 -13.47 1.21 -1.18
CA ARG A 312 -14.23 2.14 -0.34
C ARG A 312 -15.62 2.43 -0.89
N LYS A 313 -15.75 2.62 -2.20
CA LYS A 313 -17.04 2.88 -2.86
C LYS A 313 -18.01 1.69 -2.73
N VAL A 314 -17.53 0.49 -3.04
CA VAL A 314 -18.34 -0.72 -2.99
C VAL A 314 -18.73 -1.07 -1.55
N ALA A 315 -17.83 -0.92 -0.56
CA ALA A 315 -18.15 -1.17 0.85
C ALA A 315 -19.35 -0.32 1.30
N ARG A 316 -19.41 0.95 0.92
CA ARG A 316 -20.53 1.85 1.26
C ARG A 316 -21.86 1.39 0.66
N ARG A 317 -21.85 0.81 -0.55
CA ARG A 317 -23.06 0.22 -1.18
C ARG A 317 -23.64 -0.92 -0.35
N HIS A 318 -22.77 -1.69 0.32
CA HIS A 318 -23.13 -2.81 1.18
C HIS A 318 -23.34 -2.40 2.66
N GLY A 319 -23.44 -1.11 2.96
CA GLY A 319 -23.60 -0.61 4.34
C GLY A 319 -22.42 -0.89 5.24
N MET A 320 -21.23 -1.02 4.68
CA MET A 320 -19.94 -1.21 5.36
C MET A 320 -18.98 -0.06 5.03
N VAL A 321 -17.87 -0.01 5.76
CA VAL A 321 -16.75 0.88 5.50
C VAL A 321 -15.48 0.06 5.40
N CYS A 322 -14.72 0.27 4.33
CA CYS A 322 -13.40 -0.31 4.13
C CYS A 322 -12.34 0.59 4.76
N LEU A 323 -11.63 0.07 5.76
CA LEU A 323 -10.50 0.73 6.41
C LEU A 323 -9.21 0.23 5.79
N LEU A 324 -8.43 1.16 5.26
CA LEU A 324 -7.11 0.91 4.66
C LEU A 324 -5.95 1.40 5.53
N HIS A 325 -6.23 1.88 6.75
CA HIS A 325 -5.17 2.24 7.69
C HIS A 325 -4.38 0.98 8.11
N GLU A 326 -3.08 1.13 8.31
CA GLU A 326 -2.16 0.03 8.64
C GLU A 326 -2.46 -0.64 9.98
N LYS A 327 -2.99 0.12 10.95
CA LYS A 327 -3.32 -0.36 12.29
C LYS A 327 -4.62 0.26 12.81
N PRO A 328 -5.80 -0.12 12.26
CA PRO A 328 -7.07 0.47 12.69
C PRO A 328 -7.42 0.12 14.13
N PHE A 329 -6.96 -1.03 14.62
CA PHE A 329 -7.25 -1.56 15.95
C PHE A 329 -5.96 -2.01 16.63
N ALA A 330 -5.75 -1.58 17.87
CA ALA A 330 -4.64 -2.05 18.69
C ALA A 330 -4.89 -3.48 19.18
N GLY A 331 -3.82 -4.26 19.36
CA GLY A 331 -3.89 -5.59 19.95
C GLY A 331 -4.34 -6.73 19.02
N VAL A 332 -4.61 -6.44 17.74
CA VAL A 332 -4.85 -7.43 16.68
C VAL A 332 -3.94 -7.13 15.50
N ASN A 333 -3.85 -8.01 14.50
CA ASN A 333 -3.03 -7.79 13.30
C ASN A 333 -3.36 -6.47 12.63
N GLY A 334 -2.35 -5.83 12.08
CA GLY A 334 -2.49 -4.69 11.17
C GLY A 334 -2.61 -5.15 9.71
N SER A 335 -2.90 -4.21 8.82
CA SER A 335 -3.00 -4.46 7.39
C SER A 335 -1.77 -3.95 6.63
N GLY A 336 -1.23 -4.83 5.82
CA GLY A 336 -0.11 -4.55 4.93
C GLY A 336 -0.52 -4.60 3.47
N LYS A 337 0.51 -4.57 2.64
CA LYS A 337 0.42 -4.68 1.19
C LYS A 337 1.68 -5.37 0.69
N HIS A 338 1.62 -6.68 0.49
CA HIS A 338 2.79 -7.43 0.04
C HIS A 338 3.09 -7.08 -1.42
N ASN A 339 4.27 -6.55 -1.67
CA ASN A 339 4.71 -6.10 -2.99
C ASN A 339 5.55 -7.20 -3.65
N ASN A 340 4.90 -8.00 -4.50
CA ASN A 340 5.55 -9.07 -5.25
C ASN A 340 6.24 -8.49 -6.48
N TRP A 341 7.55 -8.27 -6.42
CA TRP A 341 8.36 -7.64 -7.46
C TRP A 341 9.19 -8.65 -8.23
N SER A 342 9.24 -8.52 -9.56
CA SER A 342 10.08 -9.33 -10.44
C SER A 342 10.54 -8.53 -11.67
N LEU A 343 11.44 -9.16 -12.45
CA LEU A 343 11.99 -8.63 -13.71
C LEU A 343 11.62 -9.57 -14.87
N SER A 344 11.09 -9.01 -15.94
CA SER A 344 10.71 -9.78 -17.13
C SER A 344 11.19 -9.10 -18.40
N THR A 345 11.65 -9.87 -19.37
CA THR A 345 11.97 -9.34 -20.70
C THR A 345 10.70 -9.06 -21.50
N ASN A 346 10.78 -8.20 -22.51
CA ASN A 346 9.69 -8.02 -23.48
C ASN A 346 9.39 -9.28 -24.30
N THR A 347 10.27 -10.28 -24.27
CA THR A 347 10.06 -11.61 -24.87
C THR A 347 9.37 -12.59 -23.92
N GLY A 348 9.05 -12.17 -22.68
CA GLY A 348 8.31 -12.94 -21.68
C GLY A 348 9.16 -13.83 -20.77
N LYS A 349 10.50 -13.72 -20.78
CA LYS A 349 11.40 -14.45 -19.89
C LYS A 349 11.47 -13.75 -18.53
N ASN A 350 11.18 -14.48 -17.44
CA ASN A 350 11.41 -13.98 -16.09
C ASN A 350 12.89 -14.13 -15.72
N LEU A 351 13.54 -13.04 -15.33
CA LEU A 351 14.97 -13.00 -15.00
C LEU A 351 15.29 -13.52 -13.59
N LEU A 352 14.29 -13.62 -12.74
CA LEU A 352 14.39 -14.20 -11.40
C LEU A 352 13.93 -15.67 -11.35
N ASP A 353 13.71 -16.31 -12.49
CA ASP A 353 13.44 -17.74 -12.55
C ASP A 353 14.78 -18.53 -12.45
N PRO A 354 15.01 -19.28 -11.37
CA PRO A 354 16.25 -20.06 -11.17
C PRO A 354 16.40 -21.20 -12.19
N GLY A 355 15.31 -21.60 -12.85
CA GLY A 355 15.28 -22.77 -13.72
C GLY A 355 15.35 -24.09 -12.94
N LYS A 356 15.65 -25.18 -13.66
CA LYS A 356 15.71 -26.52 -13.08
C LYS A 356 17.00 -26.80 -12.29
N THR A 357 18.06 -26.11 -12.63
CA THR A 357 19.40 -26.24 -12.01
C THR A 357 19.93 -24.86 -11.64
N PRO A 358 19.49 -24.27 -10.50
CA PRO A 358 19.87 -22.91 -10.13
C PRO A 358 21.40 -22.69 -10.09
N LYS A 359 22.15 -23.70 -9.63
CA LYS A 359 23.63 -23.68 -9.54
C LYS A 359 24.29 -23.39 -10.90
N ASP A 360 23.73 -23.93 -11.98
CA ASP A 360 24.29 -23.82 -13.33
C ASP A 360 23.82 -22.58 -14.08
N ASN A 361 22.84 -21.84 -13.52
CA ASN A 361 22.27 -20.66 -14.11
C ASN A 361 23.03 -19.39 -13.65
N ALA A 362 24.19 -19.16 -14.25
CA ALA A 362 25.07 -18.04 -13.88
C ALA A 362 24.39 -16.67 -14.08
N GLN A 363 23.52 -16.50 -15.09
CA GLN A 363 22.75 -15.27 -15.29
C GLN A 363 21.81 -15.01 -14.12
N PHE A 364 21.04 -16.02 -13.70
CA PHE A 364 20.16 -15.91 -12.54
C PHE A 364 20.94 -15.59 -11.27
N LEU A 365 22.05 -16.31 -11.01
CA LEU A 365 22.86 -16.09 -9.82
C LEU A 365 23.47 -14.67 -9.79
N LEU A 366 23.89 -14.13 -10.94
CA LEU A 366 24.40 -12.77 -11.02
C LEU A 366 23.30 -11.74 -10.72
N ILE A 367 22.11 -11.92 -11.29
CA ILE A 367 20.95 -11.05 -11.04
C ILE A 367 20.51 -11.13 -9.58
N LEU A 368 20.44 -12.34 -9.01
CA LEU A 368 20.16 -12.56 -7.59
C LEU A 368 21.18 -11.81 -6.71
N MET A 369 22.47 -11.92 -7.05
CA MET A 369 23.53 -11.26 -6.30
C MET A 369 23.44 -9.73 -6.37
N ALA A 370 23.05 -9.18 -7.53
CA ALA A 370 22.80 -7.74 -7.67
C ALA A 370 21.66 -7.26 -6.74
N VAL A 371 20.59 -8.05 -6.62
CA VAL A 371 19.51 -7.72 -5.68
C VAL A 371 19.98 -7.80 -4.23
N ILE A 372 20.78 -8.82 -3.87
CA ILE A 372 21.33 -8.97 -2.50
C ILE A 372 22.22 -7.77 -2.14
N LYS A 373 23.15 -7.41 -3.02
CA LYS A 373 24.03 -6.24 -2.87
C LYS A 373 23.20 -4.96 -2.70
N ALA A 374 22.27 -4.72 -3.62
CA ALA A 374 21.42 -3.52 -3.62
C ALA A 374 20.64 -3.37 -2.30
N VAL A 375 20.04 -4.45 -1.82
CA VAL A 375 19.25 -4.44 -0.58
C VAL A 375 20.13 -4.24 0.66
N ASP A 376 21.32 -4.81 0.69
CA ASP A 376 22.25 -4.62 1.81
C ASP A 376 22.80 -3.19 1.87
N GLU A 377 23.25 -2.66 0.75
CA GLU A 377 23.84 -1.31 0.69
C GLU A 377 22.81 -0.20 0.92
N TYR A 378 21.57 -0.38 0.45
CA TYR A 378 20.51 0.62 0.48
C TYR A 378 19.30 0.18 1.31
N GLN A 379 19.51 -0.58 2.38
CA GLN A 379 18.47 -0.99 3.33
C GLN A 379 17.74 0.22 3.93
N ASP A 380 18.42 1.34 4.10
CA ASP A 380 17.89 2.63 4.52
C ASP A 380 16.82 3.15 3.56
N LEU A 381 17.08 3.15 2.25
CA LEU A 381 16.11 3.57 1.22
C LEU A 381 14.90 2.67 1.16
N LEU A 382 15.07 1.36 1.27
CA LEU A 382 13.93 0.44 1.31
C LEU A 382 13.08 0.67 2.56
N ARG A 383 13.70 0.87 3.74
CA ARG A 383 12.94 1.14 4.96
C ARG A 383 12.19 2.49 4.88
N LEU A 384 12.85 3.55 4.42
CA LEU A 384 12.19 4.86 4.30
C LEU A 384 11.07 4.86 3.25
N SER A 385 11.16 4.02 2.22
CA SER A 385 10.15 3.94 1.16
C SER A 385 8.77 3.51 1.65
N VAL A 386 8.72 2.87 2.81
CA VAL A 386 7.50 2.38 3.48
C VAL A 386 7.23 3.09 4.80
N ALA A 387 7.97 4.17 5.09
CA ALA A 387 7.80 4.93 6.32
C ALA A 387 6.55 5.81 6.27
N SER A 388 5.72 5.72 7.31
CA SER A 388 4.55 6.57 7.53
C SER A 388 4.14 6.50 9.00
N ALA A 389 3.39 7.49 9.48
CA ALA A 389 2.83 7.46 10.83
C ALA A 389 1.99 6.19 11.07
N GLY A 390 1.16 5.79 10.08
CA GLY A 390 0.34 4.59 10.16
C GLY A 390 1.17 3.31 10.24
N ASN A 391 2.21 3.20 9.42
CA ASN A 391 3.06 2.00 9.37
C ASN A 391 3.99 1.86 10.60
N ASP A 392 4.32 2.96 11.26
CA ASP A 392 5.06 2.94 12.54
C ASP A 392 4.28 2.22 13.66
N HIS A 393 2.94 2.22 13.58
CA HIS A 393 2.10 1.44 14.51
C HIS A 393 2.03 -0.05 14.18
N ARG A 394 2.32 -0.43 12.93
CA ARG A 394 2.20 -1.80 12.44
C ARG A 394 3.52 -2.56 12.56
N LEU A 395 4.64 -1.98 12.12
CA LEU A 395 5.93 -2.68 12.06
C LEU A 395 6.42 -3.11 13.45
N GLY A 396 6.84 -4.35 13.56
CA GLY A 396 7.28 -4.96 14.81
C GLY A 396 6.15 -5.31 15.78
N ALA A 397 4.88 -5.23 15.37
CA ALA A 397 3.71 -5.57 16.18
C ALA A 397 2.84 -6.61 15.47
N ASN A 398 2.30 -7.59 16.21
CA ASN A 398 1.29 -8.55 15.74
C ASN A 398 1.54 -9.06 14.30
N GLU A 399 2.44 -10.02 14.13
CA GLU A 399 2.78 -10.66 12.85
C GLU A 399 3.28 -9.74 11.73
N ALA A 400 3.66 -8.50 12.03
CA ALA A 400 4.36 -7.63 11.09
C ALA A 400 5.88 -7.70 11.29
N PRO A 401 6.70 -7.66 10.21
CA PRO A 401 8.15 -7.68 10.34
C PRO A 401 8.66 -6.48 11.16
N PRO A 402 9.78 -6.63 11.89
CA PRO A 402 10.42 -5.51 12.55
C PRO A 402 10.94 -4.49 11.53
N ALA A 403 11.31 -3.28 11.99
CA ALA A 403 11.83 -2.21 11.13
C ALA A 403 13.29 -2.46 10.66
N ILE A 404 13.67 -3.72 10.48
CA ILE A 404 14.98 -4.19 10.03
C ILE A 404 14.79 -4.82 8.65
N ILE A 405 15.54 -4.37 7.66
CA ILE A 405 15.56 -5.04 6.35
C ILE A 405 16.47 -6.26 6.45
N SER A 406 15.95 -7.42 6.07
CA SER A 406 16.69 -8.67 5.88
C SER A 406 16.08 -9.46 4.73
N MET A 407 16.85 -10.39 4.15
CA MET A 407 16.42 -11.19 3.00
C MET A 407 16.29 -12.66 3.37
N PHE A 408 15.19 -13.27 2.96
CA PHE A 408 15.03 -14.72 2.98
C PHE A 408 15.27 -15.28 1.58
N LEU A 409 16.17 -16.26 1.46
CA LEU A 409 16.47 -16.97 0.22
C LEU A 409 16.03 -18.43 0.22
N GLY A 410 15.87 -19.01 1.42
CA GLY A 410 15.67 -20.43 1.62
C GLY A 410 16.98 -21.21 1.63
N ASP A 411 16.90 -22.47 2.06
CA ASP A 411 18.09 -23.30 2.30
C ASP A 411 18.86 -23.62 1.01
N GLU A 412 18.14 -23.93 -0.08
CA GLU A 412 18.76 -24.35 -1.34
C GLU A 412 19.65 -23.27 -1.95
N LEU A 413 19.13 -22.03 -2.10
CA LEU A 413 19.90 -20.92 -2.67
C LEU A 413 21.05 -20.51 -1.75
N THR A 414 20.82 -20.52 -0.43
CA THR A 414 21.88 -20.23 0.55
C THR A 414 23.01 -21.25 0.44
N GLU A 415 22.72 -22.57 0.40
CA GLU A 415 23.72 -23.63 0.24
C GLU A 415 24.46 -23.51 -1.09
N ILE A 416 23.78 -23.13 -2.19
CA ILE A 416 24.45 -22.90 -3.49
C ILE A 416 25.44 -21.74 -3.39
N LEU A 417 25.04 -20.60 -2.84
CA LEU A 417 25.91 -19.43 -2.68
C LEU A 417 27.08 -19.72 -1.72
N ASP A 418 26.84 -20.43 -0.61
CA ASP A 418 27.90 -20.90 0.30
C ASP A 418 28.89 -21.83 -0.39
N SER A 419 28.40 -22.72 -1.28
CA SER A 419 29.26 -23.61 -2.05
C SER A 419 30.18 -22.86 -3.02
N ILE A 420 29.67 -21.78 -3.63
CA ILE A 420 30.44 -20.89 -4.52
C ILE A 420 31.51 -20.13 -3.71
N GLU A 421 31.14 -19.58 -2.57
CA GLU A 421 32.09 -18.87 -1.68
C GLU A 421 33.23 -19.77 -1.26
N ASN A 422 32.91 -20.99 -0.84
CA ASN A 422 33.90 -21.94 -0.27
C ASN A 422 34.58 -22.82 -1.32
N ASN A 423 34.28 -22.69 -2.63
CA ASN A 423 34.69 -23.57 -3.72
C ASN A 423 34.42 -25.05 -3.41
N SER A 424 33.28 -25.37 -2.78
CA SER A 424 32.87 -26.73 -2.43
C SER A 424 31.85 -27.27 -3.43
N GLU A 425 31.71 -28.60 -3.50
CA GLU A 425 30.66 -29.21 -4.32
C GLU A 425 29.31 -29.08 -3.62
N TYR A 426 28.33 -28.58 -4.36
CA TYR A 426 26.91 -28.60 -3.94
C TYR A 426 26.29 -29.94 -4.34
N ALA A 427 25.85 -30.72 -3.35
CA ALA A 427 25.09 -31.94 -3.60
C ALA A 427 23.62 -31.61 -3.83
N ASN A 428 23.16 -31.73 -5.06
CA ASN A 428 21.73 -31.57 -5.38
C ASN A 428 20.91 -32.61 -4.61
N LYS A 429 20.08 -32.15 -3.65
CA LYS A 429 19.26 -33.00 -2.79
C LYS A 429 18.06 -33.62 -3.51
N GLY A 430 17.82 -33.25 -4.79
CA GLY A 430 16.68 -33.70 -5.59
C GLY A 430 15.36 -33.25 -5.04
N SER A 431 14.28 -33.37 -5.82
CA SER A 431 12.95 -33.05 -5.34
C SER A 431 12.42 -34.13 -4.39
N VAL A 432 12.24 -33.79 -3.12
CA VAL A 432 11.60 -34.66 -2.13
C VAL A 432 10.10 -34.76 -2.45
N ARG A 433 9.58 -35.98 -2.60
CA ARG A 433 8.13 -36.19 -2.67
C ARG A 433 7.58 -36.38 -1.26
N MET A 434 6.52 -35.68 -0.95
CA MET A 434 5.75 -35.89 0.27
C MET A 434 4.68 -36.96 -0.01
N GLU A 435 4.76 -38.05 0.76
CA GLU A 435 3.72 -39.07 0.80
C GLU A 435 2.77 -38.73 1.95
N MET A 436 1.51 -38.52 1.63
CA MET A 436 0.48 -38.17 2.62
C MET A 436 -0.03 -39.39 3.39
N GLY A 437 0.57 -40.56 3.20
CA GLY A 437 0.24 -41.79 3.93
C GLY A 437 -1.14 -42.40 3.59
N THR A 438 -1.78 -41.94 2.51
CA THR A 438 -3.06 -42.47 2.05
C THR A 438 -3.02 -42.77 0.54
N VAL A 439 -3.75 -43.79 0.11
CA VAL A 439 -3.78 -44.23 -1.30
C VAL A 439 -4.52 -43.26 -2.21
N VAL A 440 -5.44 -42.45 -1.66
CA VAL A 440 -6.34 -41.58 -2.43
C VAL A 440 -5.77 -40.17 -2.63
N LEU A 441 -4.74 -39.78 -1.90
CA LEU A 441 -4.11 -38.49 -2.06
C LEU A 441 -2.90 -38.57 -3.00
N PRO A 442 -2.76 -37.61 -3.92
CA PRO A 442 -1.60 -37.58 -4.82
C PRO A 442 -0.32 -37.29 -4.05
N ASN A 443 0.77 -37.91 -4.49
CA ASN A 443 2.10 -37.55 -4.02
C ASN A 443 2.45 -36.13 -4.50
N ILE A 444 2.72 -35.23 -3.58
CA ILE A 444 3.03 -33.82 -3.84
C ILE A 444 4.56 -33.65 -3.84
N LYS A 445 5.10 -32.97 -4.85
CA LYS A 445 6.47 -32.48 -4.78
C LYS A 445 6.58 -31.49 -3.63
N LYS A 446 7.51 -31.69 -2.70
CA LYS A 446 7.86 -30.68 -1.72
C LYS A 446 8.49 -29.50 -2.48
N ASP A 447 7.93 -28.32 -2.30
CA ASP A 447 8.56 -27.08 -2.77
C ASP A 447 9.83 -26.86 -1.93
N THR A 448 10.96 -26.62 -2.58
CA THR A 448 12.23 -26.34 -1.90
C THR A 448 12.32 -24.90 -1.41
N THR A 449 11.42 -24.03 -1.87
CA THR A 449 11.28 -22.66 -1.42
C THR A 449 10.14 -22.57 -0.39
N ASP A 450 10.47 -22.76 0.90
CA ASP A 450 9.50 -22.45 1.96
C ASP A 450 9.31 -20.93 2.05
N ARG A 451 8.08 -20.49 2.35
CA ARG A 451 7.79 -19.07 2.57
C ARG A 451 8.07 -18.74 4.03
N ASN A 452 9.14 -18.00 4.31
CA ASN A 452 9.33 -17.43 5.64
C ASN A 452 8.38 -16.24 5.83
N ARG A 453 7.27 -16.47 6.51
CA ARG A 453 6.24 -15.45 6.79
C ARG A 453 6.74 -14.26 7.60
N THR A 454 7.86 -14.43 8.31
CA THR A 454 8.42 -13.39 9.18
C THR A 454 9.42 -12.48 8.47
N SER A 455 9.93 -12.87 7.30
CA SER A 455 10.91 -12.08 6.56
C SER A 455 10.29 -10.85 5.90
N PRO A 456 10.92 -9.67 6.04
CA PRO A 456 10.46 -8.45 5.38
C PRO A 456 10.68 -8.44 3.87
N PHE A 457 11.66 -9.21 3.37
CA PHE A 457 12.01 -9.28 1.95
C PHE A 457 12.37 -10.72 1.58
N ALA A 458 11.45 -11.46 0.97
CA ALA A 458 11.58 -12.88 0.75
C ALA A 458 11.63 -13.24 -0.73
N PHE A 459 12.57 -14.09 -1.13
CA PHE A 459 12.55 -14.75 -2.44
C PHE A 459 11.53 -15.90 -2.43
N THR A 460 10.58 -15.85 -3.36
CA THR A 460 9.46 -16.82 -3.43
C THR A 460 9.43 -17.56 -4.77
N GLY A 461 10.60 -18.05 -5.22
CA GLY A 461 10.77 -18.92 -6.36
C GLY A 461 11.08 -18.22 -7.68
N ASN A 462 10.46 -17.10 -8.02
CA ASN A 462 10.74 -16.32 -9.24
C ASN A 462 10.47 -14.82 -9.06
N LYS A 463 10.38 -14.36 -7.83
CA LYS A 463 10.10 -12.97 -7.45
C LYS A 463 10.54 -12.72 -6.03
N PHE A 464 10.66 -11.46 -5.67
CA PHE A 464 10.81 -11.02 -4.28
C PHE A 464 9.50 -10.43 -3.76
N GLU A 465 9.15 -10.78 -2.55
CA GLU A 465 8.00 -10.28 -1.82
C GLU A 465 8.45 -9.32 -0.73
N PHE A 466 8.17 -8.03 -0.92
CA PHE A 466 8.46 -6.99 0.06
C PHE A 466 7.23 -6.73 0.93
N ARG A 467 7.30 -7.14 2.20
CA ARG A 467 6.16 -7.23 3.13
C ARG A 467 5.99 -6.04 4.06
N MET A 468 6.90 -5.08 4.04
CA MET A 468 6.87 -3.96 4.98
C MET A 468 5.91 -2.84 4.57
N LEU A 469 5.32 -2.88 3.37
CA LEU A 469 4.39 -1.85 2.92
C LEU A 469 3.14 -1.84 3.78
N GLY A 470 2.71 -0.64 4.20
CA GLY A 470 1.42 -0.43 4.84
C GLY A 470 0.26 -0.44 3.85
N SER A 471 -0.90 -0.85 4.30
CA SER A 471 -2.12 -0.99 3.50
C SER A 471 -2.55 0.31 2.81
N ALA A 472 -2.37 1.47 3.45
CA ALA A 472 -2.73 2.78 2.89
C ALA A 472 -1.71 3.34 1.90
N LEU A 473 -0.48 2.79 1.87
CA LEU A 473 0.61 3.36 1.09
C LEU A 473 0.40 3.18 -0.42
N ASN A 474 0.87 4.17 -1.18
CA ASN A 474 1.06 4.03 -2.62
C ASN A 474 2.31 3.20 -2.90
N ILE A 475 2.21 2.20 -3.78
CA ILE A 475 3.31 1.28 -4.08
C ILE A 475 4.40 1.90 -4.99
N ALA A 476 4.23 3.11 -5.50
CA ALA A 476 5.24 3.75 -6.34
C ALA A 476 6.58 3.91 -5.59
N CYS A 477 6.56 4.46 -4.36
CA CYS A 477 7.78 4.77 -3.63
C CYS A 477 8.69 3.54 -3.39
N PRO A 478 8.20 2.42 -2.82
CA PRO A 478 9.04 1.23 -2.65
C PRO A 478 9.55 0.66 -3.98
N ASN A 479 8.77 0.76 -5.06
CA ASN A 479 9.21 0.28 -6.37
C ASN A 479 10.21 1.24 -7.04
N ILE A 480 10.10 2.56 -6.85
CA ILE A 480 11.13 3.53 -7.26
C ILE A 480 12.47 3.18 -6.60
N MET A 481 12.45 3.00 -5.28
CA MET A 481 13.69 2.69 -4.54
C MET A 481 14.27 1.35 -4.97
N LEU A 482 13.46 0.29 -5.03
CA LEU A 482 13.91 -1.03 -5.41
C LEU A 482 14.48 -1.06 -6.84
N ASN A 483 13.78 -0.46 -7.80
CA ASN A 483 14.26 -0.36 -9.18
C ASN A 483 15.59 0.40 -9.26
N THR A 484 15.73 1.50 -8.51
CA THR A 484 16.93 2.37 -8.54
C THR A 484 18.14 1.66 -7.98
N ILE A 485 18.00 1.05 -6.79
CA ILE A 485 19.14 0.38 -6.14
C ILE A 485 19.61 -0.85 -6.92
N VAL A 486 18.67 -1.60 -7.53
CA VAL A 486 19.02 -2.76 -8.36
C VAL A 486 19.62 -2.30 -9.71
N ALA A 487 19.15 -1.20 -10.29
CA ALA A 487 19.77 -0.60 -11.48
C ALA A 487 21.22 -0.19 -11.21
N GLU A 488 21.49 0.40 -10.04
CA GLU A 488 22.85 0.75 -9.63
C GLU A 488 23.76 -0.48 -9.54
N ALA A 489 23.31 -1.55 -8.88
CA ALA A 489 24.08 -2.80 -8.79
C ALA A 489 24.32 -3.43 -10.18
N PHE A 490 23.33 -3.37 -11.08
CA PHE A 490 23.53 -3.82 -12.47
C PHE A 490 24.55 -2.97 -13.20
N CYS A 491 24.52 -1.64 -13.03
CA CYS A 491 25.49 -0.73 -13.63
C CYS A 491 26.92 -1.07 -13.19
N GLU A 492 27.16 -1.23 -11.88
CA GLU A 492 28.46 -1.57 -11.34
C GLU A 492 28.95 -2.94 -11.84
N PHE A 493 28.07 -3.93 -11.89
CA PHE A 493 28.40 -5.26 -12.40
C PHE A 493 28.70 -5.24 -13.91
N ALA A 494 27.93 -4.50 -14.68
CA ALA A 494 28.17 -4.35 -16.11
C ALA A 494 29.50 -3.63 -16.40
N ASP A 495 29.79 -2.52 -15.70
CA ASP A 495 31.03 -1.77 -15.84
C ASP A 495 32.29 -2.66 -15.60
N GLU A 496 32.22 -3.57 -14.63
CA GLU A 496 33.32 -4.51 -14.36
C GLU A 496 33.41 -5.62 -15.40
N LEU A 497 32.27 -6.21 -15.79
CA LEU A 497 32.22 -7.42 -16.62
C LEU A 497 32.41 -7.14 -18.13
N GLU A 498 32.01 -5.97 -18.63
CA GLU A 498 32.13 -5.62 -20.05
C GLU A 498 33.58 -5.61 -20.55
N ASN A 499 34.55 -5.44 -19.65
CA ASN A 499 35.97 -5.43 -19.95
C ASN A 499 36.68 -6.76 -19.65
N ALA A 500 35.96 -7.80 -19.26
CA ALA A 500 36.56 -9.10 -18.88
C ALA A 500 36.88 -9.95 -20.11
N GLU A 501 38.08 -10.53 -20.18
CA GLU A 501 38.47 -11.43 -21.28
C GLU A 501 37.74 -12.78 -21.22
N ASP A 502 37.49 -13.29 -20.01
CA ASP A 502 36.67 -14.49 -19.74
C ASP A 502 35.49 -14.13 -18.86
N ILE A 503 34.37 -13.83 -19.49
CA ILE A 503 33.10 -13.45 -18.85
C ILE A 503 32.64 -14.48 -17.83
N ARG A 504 32.74 -15.78 -18.14
CA ARG A 504 32.28 -16.85 -17.25
C ARG A 504 33.04 -16.88 -15.93
N THR A 505 34.36 -16.83 -15.99
CA THR A 505 35.22 -16.80 -14.81
C THR A 505 35.04 -15.49 -14.04
N ALA A 506 34.91 -14.33 -14.74
CA ALA A 506 34.71 -13.06 -14.11
C ALA A 506 33.37 -13.01 -13.34
N VAL A 507 32.27 -13.50 -13.93
CA VAL A 507 30.97 -13.60 -13.27
C VAL A 507 31.02 -14.42 -11.98
N MET A 508 31.67 -15.60 -12.01
CA MET A 508 31.76 -16.44 -10.82
C MET A 508 32.61 -15.81 -9.71
N ASN A 509 33.70 -15.13 -10.08
CA ASN A 509 34.53 -14.41 -9.13
C ASN A 509 33.79 -13.21 -8.51
N LEU A 510 33.03 -12.48 -9.33
CA LEU A 510 32.17 -11.38 -8.89
C LEU A 510 31.11 -11.87 -7.88
N ILE A 511 30.35 -12.92 -8.23
CA ILE A 511 29.35 -13.51 -7.33
C ILE A 511 29.97 -13.92 -6.00
N LYS A 512 31.13 -14.57 -6.05
CA LYS A 512 31.83 -14.99 -4.83
C LYS A 512 32.26 -13.82 -3.95
N ARG A 513 32.81 -12.77 -4.54
CA ARG A 513 33.21 -11.53 -3.82
C ARG A 513 32.05 -10.84 -3.17
N GLU A 514 31.02 -10.56 -3.96
CA GLU A 514 29.84 -9.81 -3.51
C GLU A 514 29.04 -10.61 -2.45
N TYR A 515 28.93 -11.93 -2.62
CA TYR A 515 28.29 -12.77 -1.60
C TYR A 515 28.99 -12.70 -0.26
N LYS A 516 30.32 -12.79 -0.25
CA LYS A 516 31.10 -12.66 0.97
C LYS A 516 30.89 -11.34 1.69
N GLU A 517 30.73 -10.25 0.94
CA GLU A 517 30.55 -8.91 1.48
C GLU A 517 29.11 -8.67 1.98
N HIS A 518 28.10 -9.12 1.22
CA HIS A 518 26.71 -8.77 1.44
C HIS A 518 25.86 -9.86 2.10
N LYS A 519 26.35 -11.05 2.35
CA LYS A 519 25.59 -12.15 2.98
C LYS A 519 25.06 -11.82 4.39
N ARG A 520 25.52 -10.75 5.03
CA ARG A 520 25.05 -10.28 6.34
C ARG A 520 23.56 -9.94 6.33
N ILE A 521 22.98 -9.55 5.17
CA ILE A 521 21.57 -9.22 5.02
C ILE A 521 20.66 -10.46 4.95
N ILE A 522 21.24 -11.64 4.65
CA ILE A 522 20.48 -12.89 4.48
C ILE A 522 20.17 -13.49 5.84
N PHE A 523 18.91 -13.74 6.10
CA PHE A 523 18.43 -14.37 7.32
C PHE A 523 17.22 -15.27 7.04
N ASN A 524 17.39 -16.58 7.22
CA ASN A 524 16.36 -17.59 6.99
C ASN A 524 15.59 -17.99 8.26
N GLY A 525 15.89 -17.34 9.40
CA GLY A 525 15.29 -17.65 10.70
C GLY A 525 14.01 -16.84 11.00
N ASN A 526 13.61 -16.87 12.28
CA ASN A 526 12.43 -16.13 12.77
C ASN A 526 12.75 -14.66 13.01
N ASN A 527 12.27 -13.78 12.11
CA ASN A 527 12.46 -12.33 12.20
C ASN A 527 11.64 -11.66 13.33
N TYR A 528 10.70 -12.36 13.96
CA TYR A 528 9.88 -11.81 15.06
C TYR A 528 10.55 -11.96 16.44
N SER A 529 11.67 -12.68 16.52
CA SER A 529 12.33 -12.92 17.80
C SER A 529 13.20 -11.75 18.26
N ASP A 530 13.32 -11.56 19.57
CA ASP A 530 14.20 -10.54 20.15
C ASP A 530 15.69 -10.86 19.88
N GLU A 531 16.03 -12.15 19.78
CA GLU A 531 17.38 -12.62 19.42
C GLU A 531 17.78 -12.13 18.03
N TRP A 532 16.83 -12.05 17.09
CA TRP A 532 17.09 -11.49 15.77
C TRP A 532 17.48 -10.01 15.83
N VAL A 533 16.81 -9.21 16.65
CA VAL A 533 17.14 -7.78 16.79
C VAL A 533 18.60 -7.61 17.24
N GLU A 534 19.04 -8.41 18.21
CA GLU A 534 20.43 -8.38 18.69
C GLU A 534 21.43 -8.91 17.64
N GLU A 535 21.07 -9.95 16.91
CA GLU A 535 21.88 -10.49 15.82
C GLU A 535 22.02 -9.49 14.67
N ALA A 536 20.92 -8.84 14.26
CA ALA A 536 20.92 -7.81 13.23
C ALA A 536 21.82 -6.63 13.61
N ARG A 537 21.79 -6.21 14.88
CA ARG A 537 22.70 -5.18 15.40
C ARG A 537 24.18 -5.59 15.30
N LYS A 538 24.52 -6.84 15.62
CA LYS A 538 25.89 -7.37 15.50
C LYS A 538 26.36 -7.41 14.04
N ARG A 539 25.44 -7.69 13.10
CA ARG A 539 25.70 -7.68 11.65
C ARG A 539 25.80 -6.26 11.07
N GLY A 540 25.51 -5.23 11.86
CA GLY A 540 25.51 -3.84 11.41
C GLY A 540 24.31 -3.47 10.55
N LEU A 541 23.19 -4.18 10.68
CA LEU A 541 21.93 -3.87 10.01
C LEU A 541 21.18 -2.73 10.73
N LEU A 542 20.51 -1.90 9.97
CA LEU A 542 19.76 -0.77 10.49
C LEU A 542 18.41 -1.22 11.08
N ASN A 543 18.03 -0.63 12.21
CA ASN A 543 16.71 -0.77 12.82
C ASN A 543 16.07 0.62 12.96
N LEU A 544 15.44 1.10 11.88
CA LEU A 544 14.84 2.43 11.81
C LEU A 544 13.35 2.31 12.17
N ARG A 545 13.06 2.36 13.47
CA ARG A 545 11.73 2.03 14.03
C ARG A 545 10.63 2.98 13.60
N THR A 546 10.96 4.25 13.43
CA THR A 546 9.99 5.32 13.16
C THR A 546 10.30 6.05 11.86
N MET A 547 9.28 6.70 11.32
CA MET A 547 9.42 7.52 10.11
C MET A 547 10.44 8.66 10.28
N PRO A 548 10.45 9.46 11.36
CA PRO A 548 11.47 10.51 11.54
C PRO A 548 12.90 9.96 11.53
N GLU A 549 13.14 8.77 12.11
CA GLU A 549 14.46 8.11 12.09
C GLU A 549 14.86 7.72 10.66
N ALA A 550 13.92 7.14 9.90
CA ALA A 550 14.17 6.70 8.53
C ALA A 550 14.40 7.87 7.57
N MET A 551 13.66 8.96 7.73
CA MET A 551 13.71 10.11 6.80
C MET A 551 15.06 10.84 6.80
N ARG A 552 15.86 10.76 7.86
CA ARG A 552 17.22 11.31 7.91
C ARG A 552 18.13 10.78 6.79
N TYR A 553 17.89 9.52 6.38
CA TYR A 553 18.64 8.88 5.30
C TYR A 553 18.23 9.35 3.91
N TYR A 554 17.06 9.98 3.76
CA TYR A 554 16.61 10.43 2.44
C TYR A 554 17.52 11.51 1.85
N ILE A 555 18.05 12.37 2.70
CA ILE A 555 18.96 13.47 2.33
C ILE A 555 20.44 13.16 2.61
N ALA A 556 20.78 11.88 2.85
CA ALA A 556 22.18 11.50 2.99
C ALA A 556 22.91 11.59 1.64
N ASP A 557 24.14 12.10 1.64
CA ASP A 557 24.94 12.34 0.41
C ASP A 557 25.02 11.10 -0.49
N LYS A 558 25.15 9.91 0.10
CA LYS A 558 25.14 8.62 -0.61
C LYS A 558 23.86 8.47 -1.45
N ASN A 559 22.72 8.75 -0.86
CA ASN A 559 21.41 8.54 -1.47
C ASN A 559 21.07 9.63 -2.50
N ILE A 560 21.41 10.90 -2.21
CA ILE A 560 21.33 11.99 -3.19
C ILE A 560 22.20 11.65 -4.41
N GLY A 561 23.45 11.23 -4.18
CA GLY A 561 24.36 10.81 -5.25
C GLY A 561 23.79 9.68 -6.11
N LEU A 562 23.19 8.66 -5.49
CA LEU A 562 22.52 7.57 -6.18
C LEU A 562 21.38 8.07 -7.09
N PHE A 563 20.50 8.91 -6.57
CA PHE A 563 19.37 9.43 -7.32
C PHE A 563 19.79 10.32 -8.49
N MET A 564 20.77 11.19 -8.29
CA MET A 564 21.30 12.06 -9.33
C MET A 564 22.04 11.27 -10.42
N LYS A 565 22.90 10.31 -10.05
CA LYS A 565 23.63 9.44 -10.98
C LYS A 565 22.67 8.67 -11.90
N ASN A 566 21.58 8.18 -11.34
CA ASN A 566 20.57 7.40 -12.06
C ASN A 566 19.45 8.26 -12.68
N SER A 567 19.52 9.59 -12.55
CA SER A 567 18.51 10.53 -13.09
C SER A 567 17.08 10.26 -12.60
N ILE A 568 16.93 9.78 -11.37
CA ILE A 568 15.63 9.48 -10.75
C ILE A 568 15.02 10.75 -10.15
N PHE A 569 15.81 11.44 -9.34
CA PHE A 569 15.49 12.72 -8.73
C PHE A 569 16.62 13.72 -8.93
N THR A 570 16.28 14.98 -9.07
CA THR A 570 17.20 16.08 -8.83
C THR A 570 17.36 16.30 -7.32
N GLU A 571 18.45 16.93 -6.90
CA GLU A 571 18.65 17.25 -5.48
C GLU A 571 17.49 18.07 -4.89
N PRO A 572 16.95 19.13 -5.57
CA PRO A 572 15.75 19.82 -5.10
C PRO A 572 14.52 18.91 -4.97
N GLU A 573 14.33 17.97 -5.90
CA GLU A 573 13.21 16.99 -5.81
C GLU A 573 13.35 16.05 -4.60
N VAL A 574 14.58 15.68 -4.19
CA VAL A 574 14.84 14.90 -2.97
C VAL A 574 14.47 15.69 -1.72
N HIS A 575 14.99 16.92 -1.60
CA HIS A 575 14.71 17.79 -0.46
C HIS A 575 13.22 18.11 -0.32
N SER A 576 12.56 18.39 -1.43
CA SER A 576 11.11 18.61 -1.45
C SER A 576 10.33 17.41 -0.89
N ARG A 577 10.68 16.21 -1.30
CA ARG A 577 10.01 14.99 -0.82
C ARG A 577 10.28 14.73 0.66
N TYR A 578 11.49 14.99 1.11
CA TYR A 578 11.85 14.91 2.52
C TYR A 578 10.96 15.84 3.37
N GLU A 579 10.83 17.09 2.99
CA GLU A 579 9.99 18.06 3.69
C GLU A 579 8.50 17.64 3.67
N ILE A 580 7.96 17.29 2.51
CA ILE A 580 6.55 16.87 2.35
C ILE A 580 6.24 15.67 3.25
N GLN A 581 7.12 14.68 3.30
CA GLN A 581 6.88 13.47 4.10
C GLN A 581 6.90 13.76 5.61
N LEU A 582 7.85 14.55 6.10
CA LEU A 582 7.92 14.94 7.50
C LEU A 582 6.74 15.84 7.91
N GLU A 583 6.34 16.78 7.04
CA GLU A 583 5.12 17.57 7.25
C GLU A 583 3.86 16.68 7.32
N ASN A 584 3.75 15.71 6.44
CA ASN A 584 2.61 14.77 6.49
C ASN A 584 2.58 13.98 7.81
N TYR A 585 3.73 13.51 8.28
CA TYR A 585 3.84 12.84 9.57
C TYR A 585 3.33 13.71 10.72
N THR A 586 3.80 14.94 10.82
CA THR A 586 3.39 15.87 11.88
C THR A 586 1.91 16.26 11.77
N LYS A 587 1.41 16.47 10.54
CA LYS A 587 -0.02 16.78 10.30
C LYS A 587 -0.93 15.63 10.71
N VAL A 588 -0.56 14.38 10.40
CA VAL A 588 -1.33 13.19 10.81
C VAL A 588 -1.39 13.10 12.32
N LEU A 589 -0.27 13.14 13.03
CA LEU A 589 -0.24 13.06 14.49
C LEU A 589 -0.96 14.24 15.16
N ASN A 590 -0.87 15.44 14.57
CA ASN A 590 -1.62 16.59 15.07
C ASN A 590 -3.13 16.39 14.95
N ILE A 591 -3.64 15.89 13.82
CA ILE A 591 -5.06 15.57 13.63
C ILE A 591 -5.51 14.51 14.65
N GLU A 592 -4.71 13.46 14.86
CA GLU A 592 -4.99 12.42 15.83
C GLU A 592 -5.04 12.98 17.27
N ALA A 593 -4.05 13.79 17.66
CA ALA A 593 -4.01 14.39 19.01
C ALA A 593 -5.19 15.33 19.28
N LEU A 594 -5.54 16.19 18.30
CA LEU A 594 -6.71 17.07 18.40
C LEU A 594 -8.02 16.27 18.47
N THR A 595 -8.13 15.19 17.71
CA THR A 595 -9.28 14.29 17.74
C THR A 595 -9.40 13.59 19.11
N MET A 596 -8.27 13.11 19.68
CA MET A 596 -8.25 12.54 21.03
C MET A 596 -8.75 13.55 22.08
N LEU A 597 -8.29 14.78 22.02
CA LEU A 597 -8.71 15.84 22.94
C LEU A 597 -10.21 16.15 22.81
N ASP A 598 -10.73 16.21 21.59
CA ASP A 598 -12.16 16.44 21.35
C ASP A 598 -13.01 15.30 21.94
N MET A 599 -12.65 14.05 21.63
CA MET A 599 -13.32 12.86 22.17
C MET A 599 -13.23 12.77 23.70
N ALA A 600 -12.04 13.02 24.25
CA ALA A 600 -11.78 12.93 25.69
C ALA A 600 -12.62 13.93 26.48
N LYS A 601 -12.63 15.20 26.05
CA LYS A 601 -13.30 16.29 26.78
C LYS A 601 -14.80 16.31 26.60
N LYS A 602 -15.28 16.05 25.39
CA LYS A 602 -16.71 16.25 25.05
C LYS A 602 -17.54 15.00 25.23
N ASP A 603 -16.94 13.82 25.17
CA ASP A 603 -17.71 12.58 25.13
C ASP A 603 -17.32 11.63 26.30
N ILE A 604 -16.03 11.28 26.45
CA ILE A 604 -15.59 10.29 27.46
C ILE A 604 -15.76 10.83 28.88
N LEU A 605 -15.20 12.00 29.17
CA LEU A 605 -15.23 12.59 30.50
C LEU A 605 -16.67 12.83 31.00
N PRO A 606 -17.59 13.45 30.22
CA PRO A 606 -19.00 13.60 30.60
C PRO A 606 -19.72 12.26 30.77
N GLY A 607 -19.48 11.27 29.87
CA GLY A 607 -20.12 9.96 29.94
C GLY A 607 -19.77 9.21 31.23
N VAL A 608 -18.48 9.16 31.59
CA VAL A 608 -18.01 8.51 32.81
C VAL A 608 -18.53 9.24 34.04
N SER A 609 -18.53 10.59 34.02
CA SER A 609 -19.07 11.39 35.15
C SER A 609 -20.56 11.15 35.37
N ALA A 610 -21.33 10.96 34.28
CA ALA A 610 -22.75 10.61 34.38
C ALA A 610 -22.96 9.23 34.99
N TYR A 611 -22.10 8.25 34.68
CA TYR A 611 -22.16 6.91 35.26
C TYR A 611 -21.79 6.94 36.78
N VAL A 612 -20.75 7.67 37.16
CA VAL A 612 -20.37 7.87 38.55
C VAL A 612 -21.53 8.49 39.33
N LYS A 613 -22.25 9.46 38.77
CA LYS A 613 -23.45 10.06 39.36
C LYS A 613 -24.53 8.97 39.58
N GLU A 614 -24.87 8.15 38.59
CA GLU A 614 -25.89 7.09 38.72
C GLU A 614 -25.53 6.09 39.83
N LEU A 615 -24.27 5.66 39.92
CA LEU A 615 -23.77 4.77 40.96
C LEU A 615 -23.91 5.40 42.34
N THR A 616 -23.56 6.68 42.47
CA THR A 616 -23.66 7.43 43.74
C THR A 616 -25.12 7.59 44.18
N GLU A 617 -26.02 7.92 43.25
CA GLU A 617 -27.46 8.01 43.51
C GLU A 617 -28.04 6.65 43.96
N THR A 618 -27.61 5.55 43.30
CA THR A 618 -28.00 4.19 43.64
C THR A 618 -27.55 3.80 45.04
N ALA A 619 -26.30 4.07 45.40
CA ALA A 619 -25.77 3.80 46.76
C ALA A 619 -26.53 4.59 47.84
N ASN A 620 -26.78 5.88 47.59
CA ASN A 620 -27.54 6.72 48.50
C ASN A 620 -28.99 6.24 48.66
N ALA A 621 -29.67 5.87 47.57
CA ALA A 621 -31.04 5.35 47.61
C ALA A 621 -31.13 4.03 48.41
N LYS A 622 -30.18 3.13 48.23
CA LYS A 622 -30.09 1.88 49.03
C LYS A 622 -29.94 2.17 50.49
N LYS A 623 -29.02 3.05 50.89
CA LYS A 623 -28.78 3.43 52.28
C LYS A 623 -29.93 4.20 52.91
N ALA A 624 -30.65 5.03 52.15
CA ALA A 624 -31.86 5.71 52.59
C ALA A 624 -33.03 4.76 52.85
N LEU A 625 -33.14 3.65 52.06
CA LEU A 625 -34.16 2.63 52.27
C LEU A 625 -33.87 1.78 53.48
N CYS A 626 -32.63 1.32 53.67
CA CYS A 626 -32.17 0.58 54.84
C CYS A 626 -30.65 0.70 54.96
N ALA A 627 -30.15 1.12 56.16
CA ALA A 627 -28.72 1.35 56.39
C ALA A 627 -27.86 0.06 56.22
N ASP A 628 -28.45 -1.11 56.40
CA ASP A 628 -27.76 -2.40 56.35
C ASP A 628 -27.62 -2.96 54.90
N ILE A 629 -28.23 -2.31 53.88
CA ILE A 629 -28.07 -2.77 52.51
C ILE A 629 -26.63 -2.55 52.03
N PRO A 630 -25.94 -3.61 51.53
CA PRO A 630 -24.57 -3.48 51.04
C PRO A 630 -24.50 -2.56 49.80
N CYS A 631 -23.52 -1.65 49.81
CA CYS A 631 -23.22 -0.74 48.69
C CYS A 631 -21.75 -0.78 48.29
N ASP A 632 -21.00 -1.76 48.74
CA ASP A 632 -19.54 -1.84 48.56
C ASP A 632 -19.17 -1.83 47.07
N ALA A 633 -19.91 -2.55 46.23
CA ALA A 633 -19.68 -2.60 44.79
C ALA A 633 -19.82 -1.22 44.12
N GLU A 634 -20.90 -0.47 44.44
CA GLU A 634 -21.10 0.86 43.90
C GLU A 634 -20.04 1.83 44.44
N ILE A 635 -19.72 1.78 45.70
CA ILE A 635 -18.73 2.67 46.36
C ILE A 635 -17.33 2.42 45.77
N ASP A 636 -16.93 1.18 45.62
CA ASP A 636 -15.61 0.84 45.10
C ASP A 636 -15.46 1.26 43.62
N LEU A 637 -16.52 1.07 42.81
CA LEU A 637 -16.52 1.51 41.45
C LEU A 637 -16.51 3.05 41.31
N VAL A 638 -17.27 3.76 42.18
CA VAL A 638 -17.22 5.23 42.27
C VAL A 638 -15.83 5.72 42.61
N LYS A 639 -15.16 5.12 43.62
CA LYS A 639 -13.78 5.48 43.99
C LYS A 639 -12.81 5.26 42.85
N LYS A 640 -12.90 4.09 42.19
CA LYS A 640 -12.03 3.74 41.05
C LYS A 640 -12.21 4.72 39.90
N LEU A 641 -13.45 4.91 39.41
CA LEU A 641 -13.73 5.81 38.29
C LEU A 641 -13.40 7.26 38.57
N SER A 642 -13.65 7.73 39.85
CA SER A 642 -13.27 9.09 40.25
C SER A 642 -11.76 9.29 40.23
N SER A 643 -10.98 8.31 40.68
CA SER A 643 -9.52 8.35 40.62
C SER A 643 -9.01 8.36 39.18
N LEU A 644 -9.58 7.50 38.30
CA LEU A 644 -9.28 7.47 36.87
C LEU A 644 -9.64 8.79 36.19
N THR A 645 -10.77 9.41 36.53
CA THR A 645 -11.19 10.72 36.00
C THR A 645 -10.18 11.83 36.31
N VAL A 646 -9.63 11.85 37.53
CA VAL A 646 -8.57 12.81 37.93
C VAL A 646 -7.29 12.54 37.11
N CYS A 647 -6.89 11.28 36.99
CA CYS A 647 -5.74 10.90 36.17
C CYS A 647 -5.94 11.30 34.70
N PHE A 648 -7.12 11.00 34.16
CA PHE A 648 -7.50 11.32 32.77
C PHE A 648 -7.43 12.81 32.48
N SER A 649 -7.95 13.65 33.39
CA SER A 649 -7.88 15.11 33.26
C SER A 649 -6.43 15.62 33.26
N LYS A 650 -5.52 15.02 34.04
CA LYS A 650 -4.09 15.34 34.00
C LYS A 650 -3.45 14.96 32.69
N LYS A 651 -3.82 13.79 32.10
CA LYS A 651 -3.29 13.35 30.79
C LYS A 651 -3.83 14.19 29.64
N ILE A 652 -5.08 14.66 29.73
CA ILE A 652 -5.62 15.67 28.79
C ILE A 652 -4.74 16.94 28.80
N ALA A 653 -4.48 17.48 30.01
CA ALA A 653 -3.64 18.67 30.13
C ALA A 653 -2.20 18.45 29.64
N ALA A 654 -1.63 17.25 29.88
CA ALA A 654 -0.30 16.92 29.39
C ALA A 654 -0.25 16.88 27.84
N LEU A 655 -1.25 16.31 27.18
CA LEU A 655 -1.34 16.31 25.71
C LEU A 655 -1.52 17.73 25.16
N GLU A 656 -2.30 18.58 25.81
CA GLU A 656 -2.44 19.99 25.44
C GLU A 656 -1.12 20.75 25.55
N GLN A 657 -0.35 20.53 26.60
CA GLN A 657 0.97 21.14 26.77
C GLN A 657 1.97 20.64 25.71
N ALA A 658 1.96 19.33 25.39
CA ALA A 658 2.78 18.78 24.31
C ALA A 658 2.45 19.44 22.96
N LEU A 659 1.16 19.65 22.64
CA LEU A 659 0.75 20.36 21.43
C LEU A 659 1.13 21.85 21.43
N LEU A 660 1.11 22.52 22.59
CA LEU A 660 1.56 23.90 22.67
C LEU A 660 3.07 24.01 22.41
N GLY A 661 3.86 23.07 22.92
CA GLY A 661 5.30 23.01 22.72
C GLY A 661 5.73 22.87 21.25
N THR A 662 4.88 22.33 20.38
CA THR A 662 5.20 22.21 18.94
C THR A 662 5.46 23.57 18.27
N LYS A 663 4.92 24.65 18.82
CA LYS A 663 5.08 26.02 18.29
C LYS A 663 6.45 26.62 18.54
N GLU A 664 7.21 26.03 19.45
CA GLU A 664 8.55 26.48 19.85
C GLU A 664 9.65 25.72 19.13
N VAL A 665 9.28 24.72 18.32
CA VAL A 665 10.22 23.85 17.59
C VAL A 665 10.41 24.39 16.16
N GLU A 666 11.64 24.69 15.81
CA GLU A 666 12.04 25.09 14.46
C GLU A 666 12.65 23.87 13.73
N GLY A 667 12.43 23.80 12.42
CA GLY A 667 12.91 22.70 11.57
C GLY A 667 11.90 21.56 11.42
N VAL A 668 11.79 21.01 10.21
CA VAL A 668 10.82 19.96 9.88
C VAL A 668 11.17 18.61 10.52
N GLN A 669 12.47 18.30 10.63
CA GLN A 669 12.96 17.07 11.26
C GLN A 669 12.76 17.12 12.78
N GLU A 670 13.17 18.22 13.39
CA GLU A 670 13.06 18.46 14.83
C GLU A 670 11.60 18.45 15.26
N LEU A 671 10.74 19.04 14.45
CA LEU A 671 9.29 19.02 14.70
C LEU A 671 8.72 17.59 14.62
N ALA A 672 9.14 16.80 13.65
CA ALA A 672 8.72 15.41 13.54
C ALA A 672 9.21 14.55 14.72
N ASP A 673 10.47 14.74 15.15
CA ASP A 673 11.00 14.10 16.36
C ASP A 673 10.23 14.52 17.60
N TYR A 674 9.90 15.80 17.76
CA TYR A 674 9.10 16.28 18.86
C TYR A 674 7.69 15.64 18.89
N TYR A 675 7.03 15.56 17.75
CA TYR A 675 5.74 14.86 17.66
C TYR A 675 5.84 13.39 18.06
N LYS A 676 6.90 12.68 17.63
CA LYS A 676 7.17 11.30 18.03
C LYS A 676 7.38 11.17 19.54
N ASP A 677 8.28 11.98 20.10
CA ASP A 677 8.79 11.79 21.46
C ASP A 677 7.88 12.40 22.55
N HIS A 678 7.13 13.43 22.22
CA HIS A 678 6.30 14.15 23.20
C HIS A 678 4.80 14.03 22.92
N VAL A 679 4.35 14.37 21.70
CA VAL A 679 2.90 14.37 21.41
C VAL A 679 2.38 12.94 21.38
N PHE A 680 3.02 12.05 20.62
CA PHE A 680 2.59 10.66 20.52
C PHE A 680 2.72 9.92 21.87
N ALA A 681 3.77 10.16 22.63
CA ALA A 681 3.89 9.60 23.99
C ALA A 681 2.74 10.03 24.91
N ALA A 682 2.38 11.32 24.91
CA ALA A 682 1.24 11.82 25.68
C ALA A 682 -0.10 11.23 25.22
N MET A 683 -0.27 10.99 23.90
CA MET A 683 -1.43 10.30 23.32
C MET A 683 -1.55 8.86 23.87
N GLN A 684 -0.46 8.11 23.92
CA GLN A 684 -0.45 6.73 24.44
C GLN A 684 -0.80 6.70 25.93
N GLU A 685 -0.28 7.62 26.72
CA GLU A 685 -0.60 7.75 28.14
C GLU A 685 -2.08 8.11 28.37
N LEU A 686 -2.65 9.02 27.58
CA LEU A 686 -4.07 9.39 27.64
C LEU A 686 -4.96 8.18 27.27
N ARG A 687 -4.59 7.45 26.22
CA ARG A 687 -5.28 6.24 25.78
C ARG A 687 -5.33 5.18 26.88
N ALA A 688 -4.21 4.90 27.52
CA ALA A 688 -4.13 3.85 28.55
C ALA A 688 -5.13 4.08 29.69
N VAL A 689 -5.31 5.33 30.12
CA VAL A 689 -6.29 5.67 31.17
C VAL A 689 -7.72 5.56 30.65
N ALA A 690 -7.99 6.00 29.43
CA ALA A 690 -9.31 5.91 28.81
C ALA A 690 -9.75 4.44 28.60
N ASP A 691 -8.85 3.60 28.11
CA ASP A 691 -9.14 2.18 27.88
C ASP A 691 -9.46 1.45 29.22
N GLU A 692 -8.80 1.83 30.33
CA GLU A 692 -9.17 1.34 31.66
C GLU A 692 -10.54 1.89 32.15
N MET A 693 -10.85 3.14 31.83
CA MET A 693 -12.18 3.71 32.12
C MET A 693 -13.27 2.99 31.31
N GLU A 694 -13.03 2.62 30.05
CA GLU A 694 -13.97 1.86 29.22
C GLU A 694 -14.35 0.53 29.86
N ILE A 695 -13.37 -0.24 30.35
CA ILE A 695 -13.61 -1.54 31.00
C ILE A 695 -14.51 -1.44 32.25
N ASN A 696 -14.43 -0.31 32.97
CA ASN A 696 -15.15 -0.10 34.23
C ASN A 696 -16.43 0.74 34.08
N THR A 697 -16.76 1.20 32.87
CA THR A 697 -17.94 2.03 32.60
C THR A 697 -19.02 1.22 31.89
N SER A 698 -20.27 1.35 32.36
CA SER A 698 -21.41 0.71 31.71
C SER A 698 -21.50 1.13 30.22
N SER A 699 -21.79 0.18 29.35
CA SER A 699 -22.00 0.41 27.91
C SER A 699 -23.11 1.41 27.59
N LYS A 700 -24.02 1.66 28.54
CA LYS A 700 -25.06 2.72 28.45
C LYS A 700 -24.43 4.12 28.47
N TYR A 701 -23.31 4.30 29.16
CA TYR A 701 -22.64 5.58 29.37
C TYR A 701 -21.36 5.76 28.57
N TRP A 702 -20.72 4.63 28.15
CA TRP A 702 -19.57 4.71 27.29
C TRP A 702 -19.98 5.22 25.88
N PRO A 703 -19.39 6.32 25.39
CA PRO A 703 -19.94 7.03 24.21
C PRO A 703 -19.69 6.35 22.87
N TYR A 704 -18.80 5.36 22.82
CA TYR A 704 -18.31 4.79 21.55
C TYR A 704 -18.54 3.29 21.44
N PRO A 705 -18.72 2.77 20.21
CA PRO A 705 -18.67 1.32 19.96
C PRO A 705 -17.36 0.73 20.43
N SER A 706 -17.44 -0.37 21.18
CA SER A 706 -16.28 -1.12 21.66
C SER A 706 -15.61 -1.92 20.54
N TYR A 707 -14.38 -2.40 20.77
CA TYR A 707 -13.69 -3.30 19.83
C TYR A 707 -14.49 -4.56 19.52
N GLY A 708 -15.18 -5.14 20.49
CA GLY A 708 -16.05 -6.28 20.25
C GLY A 708 -17.18 -5.98 19.26
N GLN A 709 -17.78 -4.79 19.35
CA GLN A 709 -18.79 -4.36 18.39
C GLN A 709 -18.21 -4.07 17.01
N LEU A 710 -17.04 -3.41 16.92
CA LEU A 710 -16.42 -3.05 15.64
C LEU A 710 -15.91 -4.27 14.87
N LEU A 711 -15.15 -5.13 15.55
CA LEU A 711 -14.50 -6.29 14.93
C LEU A 711 -15.48 -7.43 14.59
N PHE A 712 -16.56 -7.55 15.36
CA PHE A 712 -17.55 -8.63 15.17
C PHE A 712 -18.91 -8.13 14.67
N GLY A 713 -19.09 -6.83 14.46
CA GLY A 713 -20.39 -6.20 14.17
C GLY A 713 -20.87 -6.32 12.72
N VAL A 714 -20.09 -6.90 11.80
CA VAL A 714 -20.58 -7.25 10.48
C VAL A 714 -21.31 -8.58 10.60
N TYR A 715 -22.61 -8.49 10.84
CA TYR A 715 -23.52 -9.63 10.88
C TYR A 715 -24.10 -9.92 9.49
N ASP A 716 -24.64 -11.13 9.32
CA ASP A 716 -25.29 -11.60 8.10
C ASP A 716 -26.59 -10.84 7.82
#